data_124f04dde1fc324ae64333a3ddc84587
#
_entry.id   124f04dde1fc324ae64333a3ddc84587
#
_cell.length_a   1.000
_cell.length_b   1.000
_cell.length_c   1.000
_cell.angle_alpha   90.00
_cell.angle_beta   90.00
_cell.angle_gamma   90.00
#
_symmetry.space_group_name_H-M   'P 1'
#
loop_
_entity.id
_entity.type
_entity.pdbx_description
1 polymer ?
#
loop_
_entity_poly.entity_id
_entity_poly.type
_entity_poly.pdbx_seq_one_letter_code
_entity_poly.pdbx_strand_id
1 'polypeptide(L)'
;MRTPPVNVQTTNEVRNTNIVFFQGDCFPIISTTQFKAGRLKDFAHNWKKLTSDAFILDTVQHCHIEFKQGSSCDQHNVRVQKFNSTEQNIIDAEILRLCEKGVLEETTHCKGEFISPIFTRRKKDGTYRLILNLKEFNENVEYHHFKMESIQSVINMVTPNCFMASIDIKDAYYSVPIAPEHRKYLRFKWKGKLLQYTCFPNGLACCPRLFTKLLKPVYASLRQTGDEIVPYIDDSYLQGDTEQECWQSVKKTALLLQDLGFIIHPDKSVFLPKRVLTFLGFVINSIDMTVQLTPAKANHLREACTKLLNAQHPTIRDVAQVIGLMVSSAPAVELCMLFYRTLENEKIDALKENHGDFDARMELSASAKSDLQWWVDNVQQSEKKISPPNPDIVMTTDASKQGWGAVRDHHTTGGRWSPAEAEKHINELELKAVFFALCSLCDNVRNKHIRILSDNTTTVCYINNMGGSKSRACNIIAKKIWQFALERNNFLSSAHLPGTQNMLADRESRVFNDRTEWMLHQDIFQKLSLLWGPFEIDLFASRLNKQVCTYVSWKPDPGATAVDAFSILWDRKPFYAFPPFSLIHRCLQKIIADKAEGVIIVPMWPTQTYYPRLMSMLIQMPRLLPRKENLLRLPHSQKSHPLWKKMQLMACLVSGIVSKQKEFQKKQEESCCSHGENLPGTSMASISKSGNNFVVKGTLIHMTYL
;
A
#
# COMPACT_ATOMS: atom_id res chain seq x y z
N MET A 1 0.88 -40.25 4.63
CA MET A 1 -0.12 -41.33 4.43
C MET A 1 -1.02 -40.88 3.29
N ARG A 2 -1.10 -41.66 2.21
CA ARG A 2 -1.96 -41.37 1.06
C ARG A 2 -3.41 -41.63 1.46
N THR A 3 -4.26 -40.59 1.39
CA THR A 3 -5.72 -40.76 1.51
C THR A 3 -6.25 -41.55 0.31
N PRO A 4 -7.18 -42.49 0.49
CA PRO A 4 -7.76 -43.24 -0.60
C PRO A 4 -8.64 -42.33 -1.50
N PRO A 5 -8.77 -42.67 -2.80
CA PRO A 5 -9.58 -41.88 -3.72
C PRO A 5 -11.07 -42.00 -3.37
N VAL A 6 -11.76 -40.86 -3.49
CA VAL A 6 -13.21 -40.74 -3.29
C VAL A 6 -13.92 -41.63 -4.32
N ASN A 7 -14.60 -42.69 -3.86
CA ASN A 7 -15.46 -43.52 -4.71
C ASN A 7 -16.75 -42.77 -5.02
N VAL A 8 -16.85 -42.21 -6.21
CA VAL A 8 -18.14 -41.88 -6.82
C VAL A 8 -18.66 -43.17 -7.45
N GLN A 9 -19.50 -43.91 -6.78
CA GLN A 9 -20.15 -45.08 -7.37
C GLN A 9 -21.26 -44.59 -8.30
N THR A 10 -21.09 -44.85 -9.59
CA THR A 10 -22.16 -44.80 -10.61
C THR A 10 -22.94 -46.11 -10.52
N THR A 11 -24.14 -46.11 -9.99
CA THR A 11 -25.08 -47.20 -10.11
C THR A 11 -25.78 -47.10 -11.45
N ASN A 12 -25.55 -48.09 -12.34
CA ASN A 12 -26.37 -48.34 -13.52
C ASN A 12 -27.70 -48.93 -13.05
N GLU A 13 -28.74 -48.08 -13.01
CA GLU A 13 -30.10 -48.34 -13.41
C GLU A 13 -31.01 -47.18 -13.04
N VAL A 14 -31.68 -46.64 -14.05
CA VAL A 14 -32.84 -45.74 -13.95
C VAL A 14 -32.66 -44.47 -13.13
N ARG A 15 -32.08 -43.49 -13.72
CA ARG A 15 -31.92 -42.05 -13.47
C ARG A 15 -30.44 -41.68 -13.32
N ASN A 16 -29.96 -40.86 -14.25
CA ASN A 16 -28.61 -40.25 -14.23
C ASN A 16 -28.44 -39.32 -13.01
N THR A 17 -28.34 -39.86 -11.80
CA THR A 17 -28.08 -39.14 -10.55
C THR A 17 -26.76 -39.55 -9.95
N ASN A 18 -25.83 -38.59 -9.76
CA ASN A 18 -24.65 -38.79 -8.94
C ASN A 18 -25.06 -38.62 -7.47
N ILE A 19 -24.67 -39.52 -6.59
CA ILE A 19 -24.92 -39.40 -5.15
C ILE A 19 -23.63 -38.95 -4.48
N VAL A 20 -23.69 -37.90 -3.69
CA VAL A 20 -22.57 -37.41 -2.87
C VAL A 20 -22.77 -37.98 -1.46
N PHE A 21 -21.73 -38.61 -0.92
CA PHE A 21 -21.74 -39.26 0.41
C PHE A 21 -20.78 -38.57 1.36
N PHE A 22 -21.17 -38.47 2.61
CA PHE A 22 -20.34 -37.97 3.69
C PHE A 22 -20.82 -38.52 5.05
N GLN A 23 -19.98 -39.27 5.77
CA GLN A 23 -20.22 -39.78 7.14
C GLN A 23 -21.61 -40.43 7.37
N GLY A 24 -22.07 -41.26 6.41
CA GLY A 24 -23.37 -41.92 6.50
C GLY A 24 -24.57 -41.09 6.02
N ASP A 25 -24.39 -39.84 5.68
CA ASP A 25 -25.38 -38.96 5.03
C ASP A 25 -25.10 -38.83 3.54
N CYS A 26 -26.11 -38.55 2.73
CA CYS A 26 -25.95 -38.38 1.30
C CYS A 26 -27.03 -37.46 0.70
N PHE A 27 -26.75 -36.94 -0.49
CA PHE A 27 -27.77 -36.27 -1.32
C PHE A 27 -27.52 -36.53 -2.80
N PRO A 28 -28.59 -36.57 -3.63
CA PRO A 28 -28.47 -36.78 -5.06
C PRO A 28 -28.15 -35.47 -5.79
N ILE A 29 -27.32 -35.55 -6.84
CA ILE A 29 -27.09 -34.47 -7.80
C ILE A 29 -27.70 -34.89 -9.13
N ILE A 30 -28.59 -34.07 -9.69
CA ILE A 30 -29.23 -34.31 -10.98
C ILE A 30 -28.15 -34.28 -12.08
N SER A 31 -28.08 -35.34 -12.90
CA SER A 31 -27.11 -35.48 -13.98
C SER A 31 -27.27 -34.39 -15.06
N THR A 32 -26.14 -34.05 -15.65
CA THR A 32 -26.00 -32.99 -16.68
C THR A 32 -26.60 -33.36 -18.05
N THR A 33 -27.03 -34.59 -18.27
CA THR A 33 -27.61 -35.04 -19.56
C THR A 33 -29.00 -34.51 -19.83
N GLN A 34 -29.65 -33.89 -18.83
CA GLN A 34 -31.01 -33.35 -18.91
C GLN A 34 -31.07 -31.80 -18.99
N PHE A 35 -29.94 -31.12 -19.24
CA PHE A 35 -29.98 -29.66 -19.33
C PHE A 35 -30.77 -29.18 -20.53
N LYS A 36 -31.74 -28.29 -20.31
CA LYS A 36 -32.53 -27.57 -21.33
C LYS A 36 -32.46 -26.07 -21.02
N ALA A 37 -32.26 -25.25 -22.05
CA ALA A 37 -32.20 -23.80 -21.91
C ALA A 37 -33.53 -23.21 -21.42
N GLY A 38 -33.45 -22.13 -20.62
CA GLY A 38 -34.60 -21.44 -20.06
C GLY A 38 -35.40 -22.29 -19.06
N ARG A 39 -34.81 -23.34 -18.50
CA ARG A 39 -35.49 -24.33 -17.64
C ARG A 39 -36.08 -23.76 -16.36
N LEU A 40 -35.62 -22.59 -15.86
CA LEU A 40 -36.16 -22.00 -14.62
C LEU A 40 -37.67 -21.79 -14.69
N LYS A 41 -38.23 -21.51 -15.87
CA LYS A 41 -39.68 -21.37 -16.07
C LYS A 41 -40.47 -22.63 -15.66
N ASP A 42 -39.88 -23.81 -15.85
CA ASP A 42 -40.53 -25.08 -15.53
C ASP A 42 -40.62 -25.30 -14.01
N PHE A 43 -39.83 -24.53 -13.23
CA PHE A 43 -39.72 -24.55 -11.77
C PHE A 43 -40.38 -23.32 -11.11
N ALA A 44 -41.14 -22.50 -11.86
CA ALA A 44 -41.70 -21.26 -11.36
C ALA A 44 -42.59 -21.44 -10.10
N HIS A 45 -43.19 -22.61 -9.92
CA HIS A 45 -43.98 -22.93 -8.73
C HIS A 45 -43.11 -23.01 -7.44
N ASN A 46 -41.89 -23.48 -7.54
CA ASN A 46 -40.97 -23.49 -6.41
C ASN A 46 -40.40 -22.08 -6.10
N TRP A 47 -40.16 -21.28 -7.14
CA TRP A 47 -39.81 -19.88 -6.97
C TRP A 47 -40.87 -19.07 -6.24
N LYS A 48 -42.20 -19.33 -6.52
CA LYS A 48 -43.32 -18.71 -5.79
C LYS A 48 -43.35 -19.08 -4.31
N LYS A 49 -42.80 -20.24 -3.90
CA LYS A 49 -42.69 -20.60 -2.48
C LYS A 49 -41.54 -19.86 -1.79
N LEU A 50 -40.50 -19.49 -2.55
CA LEU A 50 -39.32 -18.82 -2.03
C LEU A 50 -39.48 -17.30 -1.91
N THR A 51 -40.16 -16.66 -2.87
CA THR A 51 -40.27 -15.19 -2.93
C THR A 51 -41.61 -14.75 -3.55
N SER A 52 -42.12 -13.58 -3.11
CA SER A 52 -43.23 -12.87 -3.71
C SER A 52 -42.80 -11.70 -4.60
N ASP A 53 -41.47 -11.48 -4.79
CA ASP A 53 -40.96 -10.39 -5.64
C ASP A 53 -41.33 -10.62 -7.09
N ALA A 54 -42.25 -9.75 -7.59
CA ALA A 54 -42.79 -9.83 -8.95
C ALA A 54 -41.68 -9.78 -10.02
N PHE A 55 -40.62 -8.98 -9.80
CA PHE A 55 -39.49 -8.89 -10.73
C PHE A 55 -38.74 -10.23 -10.84
N ILE A 56 -38.50 -10.91 -9.72
CA ILE A 56 -37.86 -12.22 -9.70
C ILE A 56 -38.71 -13.26 -10.40
N LEU A 57 -40.01 -13.31 -10.09
CA LEU A 57 -40.94 -14.26 -10.68
C LEU A 57 -41.12 -14.04 -12.19
N ASP A 58 -41.12 -12.80 -12.65
CA ASP A 58 -41.14 -12.46 -14.08
C ASP A 58 -39.84 -12.89 -14.75
N THR A 59 -38.66 -12.57 -14.15
CA THR A 59 -37.32 -12.99 -14.64
C THR A 59 -37.21 -14.50 -14.79
N VAL A 60 -37.78 -15.28 -13.87
CA VAL A 60 -37.80 -16.74 -13.92
C VAL A 60 -38.63 -17.24 -15.14
N GLN A 61 -39.70 -16.59 -15.48
CA GLN A 61 -40.60 -16.99 -16.57
C GLN A 61 -40.12 -16.42 -17.91
N HIS A 62 -39.88 -15.11 -17.99
CA HIS A 62 -39.57 -14.39 -19.23
C HIS A 62 -38.78 -13.12 -18.92
N CYS A 63 -37.47 -13.23 -18.89
CA CYS A 63 -36.62 -12.06 -18.61
C CYS A 63 -36.68 -11.04 -19.74
N HIS A 64 -37.03 -9.81 -19.40
CA HIS A 64 -37.03 -8.67 -20.29
C HIS A 64 -35.71 -7.91 -20.25
N ILE A 65 -35.23 -7.48 -21.43
CA ILE A 65 -34.06 -6.58 -21.53
C ILE A 65 -34.53 -5.15 -21.27
N GLU A 66 -33.90 -4.45 -20.34
CA GLU A 66 -34.19 -3.05 -20.05
C GLU A 66 -33.44 -2.16 -21.03
N PHE A 67 -34.14 -1.34 -21.82
CA PHE A 67 -33.56 -0.44 -22.81
C PHE A 67 -33.44 0.97 -22.25
N LYS A 68 -32.45 1.71 -22.69
CA LYS A 68 -32.31 3.15 -22.40
C LYS A 68 -33.53 3.90 -23.00
N GLN A 69 -34.01 4.90 -22.28
CA GLN A 69 -35.13 5.74 -22.76
C GLN A 69 -34.72 6.44 -24.06
N GLY A 70 -35.57 6.28 -25.10
CA GLY A 70 -35.33 6.88 -26.42
C GLY A 70 -34.29 6.19 -27.30
N SER A 71 -33.76 5.02 -26.88
CA SER A 71 -32.88 4.24 -27.77
C SER A 71 -33.67 3.60 -28.91
N SER A 72 -33.16 3.73 -30.15
CA SER A 72 -33.62 2.94 -31.28
C SER A 72 -32.61 1.80 -31.52
N CYS A 73 -33.08 0.55 -31.56
CA CYS A 73 -32.24 -0.58 -31.88
C CYS A 73 -32.05 -0.77 -33.40
N ASP A 74 -32.04 0.33 -34.17
CA ASP A 74 -31.88 0.28 -35.61
C ASP A 74 -30.40 0.01 -35.97
N GLN A 75 -30.20 -1.08 -36.66
CA GLN A 75 -28.85 -1.49 -37.08
C GLN A 75 -28.59 -1.08 -38.53
N HIS A 76 -27.64 -0.20 -38.78
CA HIS A 76 -27.32 0.32 -40.10
C HIS A 76 -26.33 -0.56 -40.88
N ASN A 77 -25.47 -1.35 -40.21
CA ASN A 77 -24.48 -2.19 -40.87
C ASN A 77 -24.28 -3.53 -40.15
N VAL A 78 -24.43 -4.64 -40.84
CA VAL A 78 -24.09 -5.97 -40.35
C VAL A 78 -22.65 -6.29 -40.75
N ARG A 79 -21.74 -6.37 -39.80
CA ARG A 79 -20.35 -6.76 -40.06
C ARG A 79 -20.26 -8.25 -40.43
N VAL A 80 -19.75 -8.54 -41.61
CA VAL A 80 -19.46 -9.91 -42.04
C VAL A 80 -18.08 -10.29 -41.52
N GLN A 81 -18.01 -11.33 -40.69
CA GLN A 81 -16.77 -11.90 -40.19
C GLN A 81 -16.30 -13.05 -41.09
N LYS A 82 -15.00 -13.11 -41.35
CA LYS A 82 -14.36 -14.24 -42.03
C LYS A 82 -13.67 -15.13 -41.01
N PHE A 83 -13.87 -16.44 -41.10
CA PHE A 83 -13.27 -17.44 -40.24
C PHE A 83 -12.47 -18.42 -41.10
N ASN A 84 -11.32 -18.90 -40.60
CA ASN A 84 -10.58 -19.98 -41.23
C ASN A 84 -11.33 -21.33 -41.07
N SER A 85 -10.90 -22.37 -41.80
CA SER A 85 -11.56 -23.67 -41.78
C SER A 85 -11.61 -24.34 -40.40
N THR A 86 -10.57 -24.17 -39.60
CA THR A 86 -10.50 -24.70 -38.23
C THR A 86 -11.50 -24.00 -37.32
N GLU A 87 -11.55 -22.68 -37.38
CA GLU A 87 -12.53 -21.90 -36.63
C GLU A 87 -13.96 -22.24 -37.01
N GLN A 88 -14.23 -22.43 -38.31
CA GLN A 88 -15.55 -22.83 -38.78
C GLN A 88 -15.99 -24.17 -38.21
N ASN A 89 -15.12 -25.17 -38.17
CA ASN A 89 -15.46 -26.48 -37.58
C ASN A 89 -15.75 -26.35 -36.06
N ILE A 90 -14.98 -25.53 -35.36
CA ILE A 90 -15.22 -25.26 -33.94
C ILE A 90 -16.59 -24.57 -33.73
N ILE A 91 -16.92 -23.59 -34.55
CA ILE A 91 -18.18 -22.87 -34.47
C ILE A 91 -19.36 -23.80 -34.80
N ASP A 92 -19.24 -24.63 -35.83
CA ASP A 92 -20.24 -25.63 -36.19
C ASP A 92 -20.56 -26.59 -35.05
N ALA A 93 -19.52 -27.16 -34.43
CA ALA A 93 -19.67 -28.06 -33.30
C ALA A 93 -20.33 -27.38 -32.08
N GLU A 94 -19.95 -26.13 -31.79
CA GLU A 94 -20.56 -25.36 -30.68
C GLU A 94 -22.01 -24.96 -30.97
N ILE A 95 -22.34 -24.57 -32.21
CA ILE A 95 -23.72 -24.27 -32.61
C ILE A 95 -24.58 -25.52 -32.47
N LEU A 96 -24.13 -26.68 -32.99
CA LEU A 96 -24.89 -27.93 -32.85
C LEU A 96 -25.19 -28.24 -31.38
N ARG A 97 -24.14 -28.21 -30.53
CA ARG A 97 -24.27 -28.44 -29.09
C ARG A 97 -25.23 -27.47 -28.38
N LEU A 98 -25.24 -26.18 -28.79
CA LEU A 98 -26.12 -25.17 -28.23
C LEU A 98 -27.57 -25.33 -28.73
N CYS A 99 -27.80 -25.78 -29.98
CA CYS A 99 -29.09 -26.14 -30.52
C CYS A 99 -29.70 -27.37 -29.80
N GLU A 100 -28.89 -28.42 -29.57
CA GLU A 100 -29.31 -29.60 -28.80
C GLU A 100 -29.78 -29.24 -27.39
N LYS A 101 -29.14 -28.27 -26.75
CA LYS A 101 -29.53 -27.74 -25.45
C LYS A 101 -30.73 -26.77 -25.52
N GLY A 102 -31.20 -26.39 -26.69
CA GLY A 102 -32.21 -25.38 -26.90
C GLY A 102 -31.79 -23.95 -26.57
N VAL A 103 -30.47 -23.69 -26.44
CA VAL A 103 -29.89 -22.35 -26.22
C VAL A 103 -30.02 -21.50 -27.49
N LEU A 104 -29.84 -22.15 -28.65
CA LEU A 104 -30.02 -21.55 -29.98
C LEU A 104 -31.20 -22.18 -30.69
N GLU A 105 -31.92 -21.37 -31.44
CA GLU A 105 -33.00 -21.79 -32.35
C GLU A 105 -32.84 -21.09 -33.70
N GLU A 106 -33.19 -21.79 -34.80
CA GLU A 106 -33.23 -21.20 -36.14
C GLU A 106 -34.44 -20.31 -36.25
N THR A 107 -34.33 -19.17 -36.93
CA THR A 107 -35.41 -18.17 -37.03
C THR A 107 -35.41 -17.50 -38.41
N THR A 108 -36.42 -16.68 -38.64
CA THR A 108 -36.54 -15.88 -39.86
C THR A 108 -36.37 -14.39 -39.55
N HIS A 109 -36.00 -13.61 -40.57
CA HIS A 109 -35.85 -12.17 -40.46
C HIS A 109 -37.15 -11.49 -40.04
N CYS A 110 -37.05 -10.50 -39.16
CA CYS A 110 -38.18 -9.66 -38.77
C CYS A 110 -37.78 -8.19 -38.58
N LYS A 111 -38.75 -7.31 -38.63
CA LYS A 111 -38.51 -5.87 -38.45
C LYS A 111 -37.98 -5.55 -37.04
N GLY A 112 -36.94 -4.69 -36.97
CA GLY A 112 -36.36 -4.27 -35.70
C GLY A 112 -35.52 -5.37 -35.03
N GLU A 113 -34.95 -6.29 -35.78
CA GLU A 113 -33.98 -7.26 -35.29
C GLU A 113 -32.58 -6.66 -35.17
N PHE A 114 -31.74 -7.24 -34.31
CA PHE A 114 -30.31 -6.88 -34.18
C PHE A 114 -29.45 -8.10 -34.42
N ILE A 115 -28.52 -8.00 -35.42
CA ILE A 115 -27.65 -9.11 -35.84
C ILE A 115 -26.22 -8.79 -35.38
N SER A 116 -25.75 -9.53 -34.40
CA SER A 116 -24.40 -9.36 -33.82
C SER A 116 -23.39 -10.31 -34.43
N PRO A 117 -22.10 -9.92 -34.53
CA PRO A 117 -21.03 -10.85 -34.89
C PRO A 117 -20.77 -11.85 -33.73
N ILE A 118 -20.12 -12.98 -34.09
CA ILE A 118 -19.75 -14.04 -33.13
C ILE A 118 -18.26 -14.23 -33.10
N PHE A 119 -17.73 -14.74 -31.98
CA PHE A 119 -16.36 -15.23 -31.88
C PHE A 119 -16.27 -16.39 -30.89
N THR A 120 -15.20 -17.16 -30.98
CA THR A 120 -14.94 -18.27 -30.06
C THR A 120 -13.86 -17.91 -29.05
N ARG A 121 -14.01 -18.39 -27.83
CA ARG A 121 -12.99 -18.28 -26.79
C ARG A 121 -12.66 -19.67 -26.25
N ARG A 122 -11.39 -20.03 -26.24
CA ARG A 122 -10.90 -21.29 -25.68
C ARG A 122 -11.05 -21.26 -24.17
N LYS A 123 -11.61 -22.33 -23.57
CA LYS A 123 -11.71 -22.55 -22.14
C LYS A 123 -10.45 -23.21 -21.59
N LYS A 124 -10.30 -23.25 -20.28
CA LYS A 124 -9.18 -23.92 -19.59
C LYS A 124 -9.13 -25.43 -19.83
N ASP A 125 -10.30 -26.06 -20.03
CA ASP A 125 -10.47 -27.49 -20.34
C ASP A 125 -10.17 -27.84 -21.80
N GLY A 126 -9.71 -26.86 -22.60
CA GLY A 126 -9.43 -27.04 -24.03
C GLY A 126 -10.63 -26.92 -24.96
N THR A 127 -11.85 -26.93 -24.43
CA THR A 127 -13.08 -26.72 -25.21
C THR A 127 -13.26 -25.22 -25.56
N TYR A 128 -14.22 -24.93 -26.44
CA TYR A 128 -14.50 -23.57 -26.86
C TYR A 128 -15.87 -23.09 -26.32
N ARG A 129 -16.01 -21.78 -26.25
CA ARG A 129 -17.27 -21.12 -25.95
C ARG A 129 -17.61 -20.18 -27.11
N LEU A 130 -18.78 -20.30 -27.67
CA LEU A 130 -19.31 -19.35 -28.63
C LEU A 130 -19.81 -18.11 -27.87
N ILE A 131 -19.37 -16.93 -28.30
CA ILE A 131 -19.73 -15.65 -27.68
C ILE A 131 -20.38 -14.76 -28.73
N LEU A 132 -21.55 -14.23 -28.41
CA LEU A 132 -22.21 -13.21 -29.19
C LEU A 132 -21.59 -11.85 -28.86
N ASN A 133 -21.00 -11.15 -29.83
CA ASN A 133 -20.40 -9.84 -29.62
C ASN A 133 -21.48 -8.75 -29.56
N LEU A 134 -22.00 -8.55 -28.39
CA LEU A 134 -23.08 -7.58 -28.14
C LEU A 134 -22.56 -6.17 -27.80
N LYS A 135 -21.29 -5.82 -28.10
CA LYS A 135 -20.72 -4.52 -27.71
C LYS A 135 -21.58 -3.35 -28.23
N GLU A 136 -21.95 -3.36 -29.50
CA GLU A 136 -22.76 -2.34 -30.13
C GLU A 136 -24.22 -2.36 -29.59
N PHE A 137 -24.79 -3.55 -29.43
CA PHE A 137 -26.14 -3.70 -28.86
C PHE A 137 -26.21 -3.20 -27.42
N ASN A 138 -25.18 -3.47 -26.60
CA ASN A 138 -25.13 -3.06 -25.19
C ASN A 138 -25.15 -1.53 -25.00
N GLU A 139 -24.88 -0.74 -26.04
CA GLU A 139 -25.02 0.72 -25.99
C GLU A 139 -26.49 1.15 -25.83
N ASN A 140 -27.44 0.30 -26.25
CA ASN A 140 -28.88 0.52 -26.11
C ASN A 140 -29.46 -0.04 -24.80
N VAL A 141 -28.69 -0.85 -24.07
CA VAL A 141 -29.14 -1.49 -22.82
C VAL A 141 -28.99 -0.54 -21.66
N GLU A 142 -29.99 -0.44 -20.78
CA GLU A 142 -29.93 0.39 -19.58
C GLU A 142 -28.84 -0.11 -18.62
N TYR A 143 -28.00 0.80 -18.16
CA TYR A 143 -26.94 0.49 -17.22
C TYR A 143 -27.36 0.81 -15.80
N HIS A 144 -27.36 -0.21 -14.94
CA HIS A 144 -27.58 -0.04 -13.51
C HIS A 144 -26.34 -0.46 -12.74
N HIS A 145 -25.85 0.43 -11.88
CA HIS A 145 -24.76 0.08 -10.97
C HIS A 145 -25.25 -0.98 -9.97
N PHE A 146 -24.45 -2.04 -9.79
CA PHE A 146 -24.71 -3.07 -8.80
C PHE A 146 -23.39 -3.55 -8.19
N LYS A 147 -23.47 -4.10 -6.98
CA LYS A 147 -22.33 -4.72 -6.31
C LYS A 147 -22.53 -6.23 -6.28
N MET A 148 -21.52 -6.95 -6.72
CA MET A 148 -21.40 -8.39 -6.48
C MET A 148 -20.55 -8.62 -5.23
N GLU A 149 -20.78 -9.73 -4.57
CA GLU A 149 -19.84 -10.24 -3.58
C GLU A 149 -18.54 -10.66 -4.30
N SER A 150 -17.46 -10.75 -3.56
CA SER A 150 -16.13 -10.97 -4.14
C SER A 150 -15.29 -11.85 -3.22
N ILE A 151 -14.09 -12.20 -3.65
CA ILE A 151 -13.13 -12.89 -2.79
C ILE A 151 -12.87 -12.12 -1.48
N GLN A 152 -13.00 -10.79 -1.46
CA GLN A 152 -12.88 -10.02 -0.23
C GLN A 152 -14.02 -10.32 0.75
N SER A 153 -15.23 -10.61 0.28
CA SER A 153 -16.34 -11.06 1.13
C SER A 153 -16.00 -12.39 1.81
N VAL A 154 -15.38 -13.31 1.07
CA VAL A 154 -14.92 -14.59 1.62
C VAL A 154 -13.81 -14.37 2.64
N ILE A 155 -12.78 -13.57 2.32
CA ILE A 155 -11.67 -13.25 3.23
C ILE A 155 -12.17 -12.65 4.55
N ASN A 156 -13.21 -11.81 4.49
CA ASN A 156 -13.81 -11.20 5.68
C ASN A 156 -14.67 -12.18 6.50
N MET A 157 -15.09 -13.30 5.91
CA MET A 157 -15.92 -14.33 6.54
C MET A 157 -15.10 -15.45 7.19
N VAL A 158 -13.96 -15.82 6.57
CA VAL A 158 -13.12 -16.95 7.03
C VAL A 158 -12.72 -16.81 8.49
N THR A 159 -13.01 -17.85 9.29
CA THR A 159 -12.61 -17.98 10.69
C THR A 159 -11.49 -19.02 10.85
N PRO A 160 -10.66 -18.93 11.92
CA PRO A 160 -9.59 -19.90 12.14
C PRO A 160 -10.14 -21.34 12.25
N ASN A 161 -9.53 -22.25 11.48
CA ASN A 161 -9.88 -23.67 11.41
C ASN A 161 -11.28 -23.99 10.87
N CYS A 162 -12.03 -23.05 10.29
CA CYS A 162 -13.31 -23.34 9.67
C CYS A 162 -13.18 -24.34 8.51
N PHE A 163 -14.24 -25.07 8.25
CA PHE A 163 -14.37 -25.95 7.11
C PHE A 163 -15.06 -25.23 5.95
N MET A 164 -14.57 -25.43 4.75
CA MET A 164 -14.98 -24.71 3.54
C MET A 164 -15.36 -25.67 2.42
N ALA A 165 -16.32 -25.26 1.61
CA ALA A 165 -16.77 -25.99 0.43
C ALA A 165 -17.15 -25.01 -0.69
N SER A 166 -17.38 -25.51 -1.90
CA SER A 166 -17.88 -24.70 -3.01
C SER A 166 -18.83 -25.44 -3.92
N ILE A 167 -19.81 -24.71 -4.47
CA ILE A 167 -20.78 -25.22 -5.43
C ILE A 167 -20.70 -24.37 -6.71
N ASP A 168 -20.56 -25.03 -7.89
CA ASP A 168 -20.58 -24.44 -9.23
C ASP A 168 -21.90 -24.78 -9.93
N ILE A 169 -22.63 -23.77 -10.43
CA ILE A 169 -23.87 -23.96 -11.19
C ILE A 169 -23.53 -24.12 -12.67
N LYS A 170 -23.83 -25.29 -13.22
CA LYS A 170 -23.55 -25.58 -14.63
C LYS A 170 -24.47 -24.82 -15.56
N ASP A 171 -23.90 -24.21 -16.62
CA ASP A 171 -24.65 -23.49 -17.65
C ASP A 171 -25.63 -22.43 -17.05
N ALA A 172 -25.22 -21.79 -15.96
CA ALA A 172 -26.05 -20.94 -15.10
C ALA A 172 -26.86 -19.88 -15.88
N TYR A 173 -26.23 -19.11 -16.76
CA TYR A 173 -26.91 -18.12 -17.58
C TYR A 173 -27.93 -18.74 -18.53
N TYR A 174 -27.63 -19.88 -19.14
CA TYR A 174 -28.56 -20.55 -20.05
C TYR A 174 -29.81 -21.09 -19.36
N SER A 175 -29.86 -21.14 -18.04
CA SER A 175 -31.03 -21.52 -17.27
C SER A 175 -32.14 -20.45 -17.28
N VAL A 176 -31.79 -19.17 -17.50
CA VAL A 176 -32.73 -18.05 -17.47
C VAL A 176 -33.29 -17.76 -18.87
N PRO A 177 -34.60 -17.85 -19.08
CA PRO A 177 -35.19 -17.61 -20.39
C PRO A 177 -35.26 -16.11 -20.73
N ILE A 178 -35.07 -15.78 -22.01
CA ILE A 178 -35.36 -14.43 -22.56
C ILE A 178 -36.77 -14.40 -23.09
N ALA A 179 -37.48 -13.29 -22.82
CA ALA A 179 -38.82 -13.02 -23.36
C ALA A 179 -38.83 -13.16 -24.90
N PRO A 180 -39.79 -13.88 -25.47
CA PRO A 180 -39.80 -14.19 -26.92
C PRO A 180 -39.64 -12.97 -27.82
N GLU A 181 -40.30 -11.85 -27.46
CA GLU A 181 -40.23 -10.58 -28.18
C GLU A 181 -38.83 -9.92 -28.16
N HIS A 182 -37.97 -10.25 -27.17
CA HIS A 182 -36.64 -9.72 -27.08
C HIS A 182 -35.55 -10.61 -27.71
N ARG A 183 -35.86 -11.86 -28.08
CA ARG A 183 -34.89 -12.75 -28.74
C ARG A 183 -34.38 -12.21 -30.07
N LYS A 184 -35.22 -11.41 -30.78
CA LYS A 184 -34.83 -10.77 -32.04
C LYS A 184 -33.60 -9.87 -31.93
N TYR A 185 -33.23 -9.41 -30.74
CA TYR A 185 -32.05 -8.60 -30.50
C TYR A 185 -30.79 -9.43 -30.24
N LEU A 186 -30.91 -10.75 -30.10
CA LEU A 186 -29.81 -11.67 -29.74
C LEU A 186 -29.55 -12.66 -30.89
N ARG A 187 -29.43 -12.13 -32.12
CA ARG A 187 -29.32 -12.89 -33.38
C ARG A 187 -27.89 -12.82 -33.94
N PHE A 188 -27.56 -13.85 -34.70
CA PHE A 188 -26.35 -13.87 -35.55
C PHE A 188 -26.61 -14.72 -36.81
N LYS A 189 -25.83 -14.46 -37.87
CA LYS A 189 -25.85 -15.25 -39.12
C LYS A 189 -24.69 -16.23 -39.14
N TRP A 190 -24.99 -17.47 -39.52
CA TRP A 190 -23.99 -18.50 -39.75
C TRP A 190 -24.36 -19.40 -40.95
N LYS A 191 -23.47 -19.47 -41.96
CA LYS A 191 -23.61 -20.28 -43.16
C LYS A 191 -25.04 -20.19 -43.78
N GLY A 192 -25.53 -18.99 -43.97
CA GLY A 192 -26.85 -18.71 -44.55
C GLY A 192 -28.03 -18.86 -43.58
N LYS A 193 -27.86 -19.42 -42.40
CA LYS A 193 -28.88 -19.54 -41.39
C LYS A 193 -28.88 -18.34 -40.45
N LEU A 194 -30.09 -17.95 -40.01
CA LEU A 194 -30.27 -16.97 -38.93
C LEU A 194 -30.61 -17.71 -37.64
N LEU A 195 -29.79 -17.50 -36.62
CA LEU A 195 -29.89 -18.14 -35.30
C LEU A 195 -30.14 -17.08 -34.22
N GLN A 196 -30.94 -17.42 -33.20
CA GLN A 196 -31.18 -16.55 -32.05
C GLN A 196 -31.05 -17.29 -30.74
N TYR A 197 -30.63 -16.57 -29.69
CA TYR A 197 -30.59 -17.07 -28.32
C TYR A 197 -31.98 -17.09 -27.69
N THR A 198 -32.33 -18.16 -27.00
CA THR A 198 -33.60 -18.34 -26.26
C THR A 198 -33.50 -17.97 -24.78
N CYS A 199 -32.25 -17.83 -24.27
CA CYS A 199 -31.88 -17.62 -22.89
C CYS A 199 -30.71 -16.60 -22.78
N PHE A 200 -30.25 -16.27 -21.57
CA PHE A 200 -29.16 -15.32 -21.37
C PHE A 200 -27.91 -15.73 -22.16
N PRO A 201 -27.47 -14.90 -23.12
CA PRO A 201 -26.20 -15.15 -23.81
C PRO A 201 -25.02 -14.64 -23.03
N ASN A 202 -23.85 -15.24 -23.27
CA ASN A 202 -22.60 -14.61 -22.82
C ASN A 202 -22.34 -13.35 -23.65
N GLY A 203 -22.12 -12.20 -22.97
CA GLY A 203 -21.82 -10.92 -23.60
C GLY A 203 -22.92 -9.85 -23.43
N LEU A 204 -24.13 -10.19 -22.99
CA LEU A 204 -25.17 -9.22 -22.70
C LEU A 204 -24.88 -8.49 -21.37
N ALA A 205 -24.82 -7.15 -21.41
CA ALA A 205 -24.33 -6.33 -20.30
C ALA A 205 -25.19 -6.43 -19.02
N CYS A 206 -26.49 -6.63 -19.13
CA CYS A 206 -27.39 -6.74 -17.99
C CYS A 206 -27.38 -8.13 -17.32
N CYS A 207 -26.89 -9.20 -17.99
CA CYS A 207 -26.96 -10.57 -17.45
C CYS A 207 -26.28 -10.74 -16.08
N PRO A 208 -25.07 -10.24 -15.81
CA PRO A 208 -24.43 -10.39 -14.48
C PRO A 208 -25.27 -9.77 -13.36
N ARG A 209 -25.87 -8.60 -13.59
CA ARG A 209 -26.74 -7.92 -12.63
C ARG A 209 -28.04 -8.69 -12.40
N LEU A 210 -28.71 -9.05 -13.48
CA LEU A 210 -30.00 -9.74 -13.41
C LEU A 210 -29.86 -11.11 -12.75
N PHE A 211 -28.81 -11.85 -13.08
CA PHE A 211 -28.52 -13.15 -12.48
C PHE A 211 -28.18 -13.02 -10.99
N THR A 212 -27.36 -12.04 -10.61
CA THR A 212 -27.06 -11.77 -9.20
C THR A 212 -28.33 -11.37 -8.44
N LYS A 213 -29.22 -10.55 -9.04
CA LYS A 213 -30.49 -10.14 -8.43
C LYS A 213 -31.44 -11.33 -8.29
N LEU A 214 -31.49 -12.21 -9.30
CA LEU A 214 -32.30 -13.44 -9.30
C LEU A 214 -31.92 -14.35 -8.13
N LEU A 215 -30.61 -14.52 -7.85
CA LEU A 215 -30.14 -15.41 -6.78
C LEU A 215 -30.22 -14.81 -5.37
N LYS A 216 -30.51 -13.50 -5.23
CA LYS A 216 -30.62 -12.88 -3.89
C LYS A 216 -31.57 -13.57 -2.93
N PRO A 217 -32.85 -13.87 -3.30
CA PRO A 217 -33.77 -14.54 -2.39
C PRO A 217 -33.30 -15.95 -2.01
N VAL A 218 -32.59 -16.65 -2.90
CA VAL A 218 -32.03 -17.99 -2.63
C VAL A 218 -31.03 -17.93 -1.48
N TYR A 219 -30.02 -17.06 -1.61
CA TYR A 219 -29.01 -16.93 -0.58
C TYR A 219 -29.52 -16.23 0.69
N ALA A 220 -30.53 -15.35 0.56
CA ALA A 220 -31.17 -14.76 1.72
C ALA A 220 -31.87 -15.82 2.58
N SER A 221 -32.59 -16.77 1.98
CA SER A 221 -33.28 -17.85 2.72
C SER A 221 -32.29 -18.77 3.44
N LEU A 222 -31.17 -19.10 2.81
CA LEU A 222 -30.11 -19.91 3.42
C LEU A 222 -29.44 -19.17 4.57
N ARG A 223 -29.11 -17.91 4.39
CA ARG A 223 -28.51 -17.07 5.46
C ARG A 223 -29.45 -16.86 6.65
N GLN A 224 -30.75 -16.80 6.43
CA GLN A 224 -31.77 -16.74 7.51
C GLN A 224 -31.78 -18.00 8.38
N THR A 225 -31.33 -19.15 7.85
CA THR A 225 -31.17 -20.41 8.61
C THR A 225 -29.78 -20.56 9.22
N GLY A 226 -28.94 -19.50 9.15
CA GLY A 226 -27.62 -19.49 9.77
C GLY A 226 -26.49 -19.97 8.85
N ASP A 227 -26.76 -20.27 7.58
CA ASP A 227 -25.75 -20.76 6.66
C ASP A 227 -24.82 -19.62 6.21
N GLU A 228 -23.51 -19.81 6.33
CA GLU A 228 -22.46 -18.86 5.92
C GLU A 228 -22.06 -19.08 4.46
N ILE A 229 -22.56 -18.23 3.56
CA ILE A 229 -22.45 -18.40 2.11
C ILE A 229 -22.06 -17.08 1.44
N VAL A 230 -21.12 -17.16 0.48
CA VAL A 230 -20.74 -16.04 -0.41
C VAL A 230 -20.96 -16.47 -1.87
N PRO A 231 -21.97 -15.95 -2.57
CA PRO A 231 -22.18 -16.22 -3.98
C PRO A 231 -21.36 -15.29 -4.89
N TYR A 232 -20.92 -15.84 -6.01
CA TYR A 232 -20.29 -15.09 -7.09
C TYR A 232 -20.72 -15.65 -8.44
N ILE A 233 -21.78 -15.07 -9.03
CA ILE A 233 -22.42 -15.53 -10.28
C ILE A 233 -22.83 -17.01 -10.18
N ASP A 234 -22.08 -17.90 -10.85
CA ASP A 234 -22.29 -19.34 -10.90
C ASP A 234 -21.58 -20.10 -9.76
N ASP A 235 -20.63 -19.47 -9.09
CA ASP A 235 -19.87 -20.05 -7.98
C ASP A 235 -20.47 -19.64 -6.62
N SER A 236 -20.48 -20.56 -5.66
CA SER A 236 -20.83 -20.29 -4.26
C SER A 236 -19.76 -20.84 -3.33
N TYR A 237 -19.29 -20.01 -2.41
CA TYR A 237 -18.45 -20.40 -1.28
C TYR A 237 -19.33 -20.67 -0.07
N LEU A 238 -19.05 -21.73 0.68
CA LEU A 238 -19.75 -22.12 1.91
C LEU A 238 -18.74 -22.42 3.00
N GLN A 239 -19.10 -22.13 4.26
CA GLN A 239 -18.28 -22.52 5.40
C GLN A 239 -19.14 -22.94 6.61
N GLY A 240 -18.48 -23.54 7.59
CA GLY A 240 -19.01 -23.87 8.90
C GLY A 240 -17.86 -24.09 9.88
N ASP A 241 -18.11 -23.87 11.17
CA ASP A 241 -17.11 -24.07 12.21
C ASP A 241 -16.75 -25.55 12.39
N THR A 242 -17.70 -26.42 12.13
CA THR A 242 -17.52 -27.87 12.12
C THR A 242 -17.68 -28.46 10.71
N GLU A 243 -17.06 -29.62 10.49
CA GLU A 243 -17.18 -30.36 9.24
C GLU A 243 -18.64 -30.68 8.92
N GLN A 244 -19.41 -31.04 9.96
CA GLN A 244 -20.82 -31.37 9.84
C GLN A 244 -21.69 -30.18 9.49
N GLU A 245 -21.46 -29.01 10.08
CA GLU A 245 -22.20 -27.77 9.73
C GLU A 245 -21.95 -27.37 8.28
N CYS A 246 -20.68 -27.36 7.85
CA CYS A 246 -20.34 -27.08 6.46
C CYS A 246 -21.01 -28.08 5.50
N TRP A 247 -21.02 -29.38 5.82
CA TRP A 247 -21.71 -30.39 5.04
C TRP A 247 -23.21 -30.13 4.93
N GLN A 248 -23.89 -29.80 6.04
CA GLN A 248 -25.32 -29.48 6.03
C GLN A 248 -25.63 -28.25 5.20
N SER A 249 -24.79 -27.23 5.26
CA SER A 249 -24.91 -26.03 4.40
C SER A 249 -24.77 -26.39 2.91
N VAL A 250 -23.80 -27.24 2.56
CA VAL A 250 -23.63 -27.77 1.18
C VAL A 250 -24.86 -28.51 0.72
N LYS A 251 -25.38 -29.45 1.53
CA LYS A 251 -26.55 -30.26 1.23
C LYS A 251 -27.80 -29.39 1.02
N LYS A 252 -28.10 -28.48 1.95
CA LYS A 252 -29.23 -27.54 1.85
C LYS A 252 -29.15 -26.69 0.58
N THR A 253 -27.98 -26.11 0.33
CA THR A 253 -27.75 -25.23 -0.84
C THR A 253 -27.92 -26.01 -2.14
N ALA A 254 -27.33 -27.20 -2.23
CA ALA A 254 -27.42 -28.07 -3.39
C ALA A 254 -28.87 -28.47 -3.70
N LEU A 255 -29.61 -28.90 -2.71
CA LEU A 255 -31.01 -29.31 -2.84
C LEU A 255 -31.90 -28.12 -3.23
N LEU A 256 -31.74 -26.96 -2.58
CA LEU A 256 -32.51 -25.75 -2.90
C LEU A 256 -32.26 -25.28 -4.34
N LEU A 257 -30.99 -25.24 -4.78
CA LEU A 257 -30.68 -24.86 -6.16
C LEU A 257 -31.29 -25.80 -7.19
N GLN A 258 -31.29 -27.12 -6.93
CA GLN A 258 -31.92 -28.13 -7.79
C GLN A 258 -33.46 -28.00 -7.81
N ASP A 259 -34.07 -27.75 -6.66
CA ASP A 259 -35.50 -27.52 -6.53
C ASP A 259 -35.96 -26.26 -7.28
N LEU A 260 -35.07 -25.28 -7.43
CA LEU A 260 -35.31 -24.05 -8.22
C LEU A 260 -34.94 -24.20 -9.69
N GLY A 261 -34.50 -25.38 -10.12
CA GLY A 261 -34.26 -25.71 -11.53
C GLY A 261 -32.81 -25.55 -11.99
N PHE A 262 -31.86 -25.24 -11.12
CA PHE A 262 -30.44 -25.20 -11.47
C PHE A 262 -29.84 -26.63 -11.54
N ILE A 263 -28.79 -26.78 -12.33
CA ILE A 263 -27.96 -27.99 -12.37
C ILE A 263 -26.62 -27.68 -11.75
N ILE A 264 -26.18 -28.49 -10.81
CA ILE A 264 -24.89 -28.35 -10.15
C ILE A 264 -23.82 -29.11 -10.97
N HIS A 265 -22.63 -28.52 -11.11
CA HIS A 265 -21.52 -29.15 -11.79
C HIS A 265 -20.78 -30.09 -10.85
N PRO A 266 -20.87 -31.44 -11.02
CA PRO A 266 -20.31 -32.38 -10.04
C PRO A 266 -18.78 -32.29 -9.94
N ASP A 267 -18.08 -32.11 -11.07
CA ASP A 267 -16.60 -32.16 -11.12
C ASP A 267 -15.93 -30.86 -10.71
N LYS A 268 -16.64 -29.72 -10.71
CA LYS A 268 -16.10 -28.42 -10.32
C LYS A 268 -16.47 -28.03 -8.90
N SER A 269 -17.55 -28.59 -8.38
CA SER A 269 -17.98 -28.37 -7.01
C SER A 269 -17.09 -29.14 -6.04
N VAL A 270 -16.79 -28.56 -4.89
CA VAL A 270 -16.10 -29.18 -3.78
C VAL A 270 -17.12 -29.40 -2.68
N PHE A 271 -17.77 -30.58 -2.68
CA PHE A 271 -18.83 -30.89 -1.72
C PHE A 271 -18.33 -31.26 -0.34
N LEU A 272 -17.19 -31.98 -0.28
CA LEU A 272 -16.60 -32.41 0.99
C LEU A 272 -15.92 -31.23 1.67
N PRO A 273 -16.25 -30.94 2.93
CA PRO A 273 -15.65 -29.84 3.67
C PRO A 273 -14.13 -29.96 3.79
N LYS A 274 -13.42 -28.87 3.59
CA LYS A 274 -11.95 -28.79 3.63
C LYS A 274 -11.50 -27.53 4.34
N ARG A 275 -10.33 -27.56 4.97
CA ARG A 275 -9.70 -26.38 5.57
C ARG A 275 -8.78 -25.63 4.62
N VAL A 276 -8.51 -26.20 3.45
CA VAL A 276 -7.81 -25.54 2.34
C VAL A 276 -8.67 -25.66 1.10
N LEU A 277 -9.13 -24.53 0.57
CA LEU A 277 -10.06 -24.48 -0.57
C LEU A 277 -9.56 -23.55 -1.67
N THR A 278 -9.68 -23.99 -2.92
CA THR A 278 -9.49 -23.11 -4.08
C THR A 278 -10.81 -22.48 -4.50
N PHE A 279 -10.89 -21.15 -4.48
CA PHE A 279 -12.07 -20.40 -4.88
C PHE A 279 -11.71 -19.13 -5.65
N LEU A 280 -12.36 -18.85 -6.77
CA LEU A 280 -12.12 -17.69 -7.66
C LEU A 280 -10.64 -17.48 -8.06
N GLY A 281 -9.87 -18.56 -8.15
CA GLY A 281 -8.44 -18.51 -8.50
C GLY A 281 -7.53 -18.13 -7.33
N PHE A 282 -8.01 -18.29 -6.10
CA PHE A 282 -7.26 -18.13 -4.85
C PHE A 282 -7.29 -19.43 -4.05
N VAL A 283 -6.22 -19.71 -3.34
CA VAL A 283 -6.13 -20.79 -2.34
C VAL A 283 -6.31 -20.14 -0.97
N ILE A 284 -7.36 -20.54 -0.27
CA ILE A 284 -7.71 -20.06 1.06
C ILE A 284 -7.35 -21.16 2.05
N ASN A 285 -6.59 -20.85 3.09
CA ASN A 285 -6.19 -21.76 4.14
C ASN A 285 -6.67 -21.24 5.50
N SER A 286 -7.67 -21.89 6.08
CA SER A 286 -8.23 -21.51 7.39
C SER A 286 -7.38 -21.93 8.58
N ILE A 287 -6.44 -22.87 8.41
CA ILE A 287 -5.50 -23.30 9.47
C ILE A 287 -4.48 -22.19 9.71
N ASP A 288 -3.82 -21.77 8.64
CA ASP A 288 -2.76 -20.75 8.69
C ASP A 288 -3.30 -19.33 8.55
N MET A 289 -4.62 -19.18 8.32
CA MET A 289 -5.30 -17.91 8.05
C MET A 289 -4.62 -17.12 6.94
N THR A 290 -4.46 -17.77 5.76
CA THR A 290 -3.75 -17.19 4.62
C THR A 290 -4.52 -17.31 3.32
N VAL A 291 -4.21 -16.42 2.39
CA VAL A 291 -4.68 -16.45 1.00
C VAL A 291 -3.48 -16.38 0.06
N GLN A 292 -3.48 -17.26 -0.92
CA GLN A 292 -2.46 -17.33 -1.97
C GLN A 292 -3.12 -17.33 -3.35
N LEU A 293 -2.36 -16.96 -4.38
CA LEU A 293 -2.79 -17.19 -5.77
C LEU A 293 -2.69 -18.68 -6.09
N THR A 294 -3.59 -19.18 -6.95
CA THR A 294 -3.34 -20.49 -7.56
C THR A 294 -2.06 -20.45 -8.40
N PRO A 295 -1.28 -21.54 -8.50
CA PRO A 295 -0.06 -21.58 -9.28
C PRO A 295 -0.26 -21.11 -10.75
N ALA A 296 -1.39 -21.48 -11.35
CA ALA A 296 -1.74 -21.06 -12.71
C ALA A 296 -1.93 -19.55 -12.83
N LYS A 297 -2.58 -18.91 -11.85
CA LYS A 297 -2.81 -17.46 -11.82
C LYS A 297 -1.52 -16.69 -11.54
N ALA A 298 -0.69 -17.19 -10.62
CA ALA A 298 0.61 -16.63 -10.31
C ALA A 298 1.57 -16.68 -11.52
N ASN A 299 1.65 -17.83 -12.21
CA ASN A 299 2.47 -18.00 -13.41
C ASN A 299 2.01 -17.06 -14.54
N HIS A 300 0.70 -16.98 -14.79
CA HIS A 300 0.16 -16.08 -15.82
C HIS A 300 0.53 -14.62 -15.56
N LEU A 301 0.41 -14.17 -14.30
CA LEU A 301 0.80 -12.80 -13.92
C LEU A 301 2.31 -12.59 -14.07
N ARG A 302 3.13 -13.55 -13.63
CA ARG A 302 4.60 -13.48 -13.76
C ARG A 302 5.01 -13.37 -15.24
N GLU A 303 4.45 -14.21 -16.11
CA GLU A 303 4.72 -14.18 -17.56
C GLU A 303 4.31 -12.84 -18.18
N ALA A 304 3.13 -12.30 -17.79
CA ALA A 304 2.67 -11.01 -18.28
C ALA A 304 3.60 -9.86 -17.84
N CYS A 305 4.07 -9.87 -16.59
CA CYS A 305 5.04 -8.89 -16.07
C CYS A 305 6.39 -9.03 -16.80
N THR A 306 6.89 -10.26 -17.00
CA THR A 306 8.15 -10.51 -17.71
C THR A 306 8.08 -10.03 -19.16
N LYS A 307 6.97 -10.30 -19.84
CA LYS A 307 6.75 -9.83 -21.22
C LYS A 307 6.77 -8.31 -21.30
N LEU A 308 6.08 -7.64 -20.38
CA LEU A 308 6.02 -6.18 -20.33
C LEU A 308 7.37 -5.56 -19.98
N LEU A 309 8.13 -6.14 -19.04
CA LEU A 309 9.46 -5.71 -18.64
C LEU A 309 10.47 -5.72 -19.81
N ASN A 310 10.36 -6.74 -20.68
CA ASN A 310 11.23 -6.91 -21.85
C ASN A 310 10.76 -6.12 -23.09
N ALA A 311 9.58 -5.52 -23.05
CA ALA A 311 9.08 -4.73 -24.17
C ALA A 311 9.77 -3.35 -24.21
N GLN A 312 10.33 -2.97 -25.34
CA GLN A 312 10.95 -1.66 -25.53
C GLN A 312 9.92 -0.52 -25.52
N HIS A 313 8.85 -0.68 -26.31
CA HIS A 313 7.77 0.29 -26.45
C HIS A 313 6.41 -0.41 -26.37
N PRO A 314 5.94 -0.81 -25.17
CA PRO A 314 4.63 -1.44 -25.04
C PRO A 314 3.50 -0.46 -25.40
N THR A 315 2.35 -0.99 -25.78
CA THR A 315 1.14 -0.18 -25.90
C THR A 315 0.59 0.15 -24.51
N ILE A 316 -0.14 1.26 -24.40
CA ILE A 316 -0.84 1.64 -23.16
C ILE A 316 -1.83 0.52 -22.76
N ARG A 317 -2.41 -0.19 -23.75
CA ARG A 317 -3.28 -1.34 -23.55
C ARG A 317 -2.55 -2.51 -22.88
N ASP A 318 -1.33 -2.83 -23.30
CA ASP A 318 -0.52 -3.88 -22.69
C ASP A 318 -0.25 -3.57 -21.22
N VAL A 319 0.12 -2.32 -20.91
CA VAL A 319 0.35 -1.85 -19.54
C VAL A 319 -0.95 -1.94 -18.72
N ALA A 320 -2.08 -1.50 -19.28
CA ALA A 320 -3.38 -1.57 -18.61
C ALA A 320 -3.81 -3.01 -18.30
N GLN A 321 -3.54 -3.96 -19.19
CA GLN A 321 -3.82 -5.38 -18.98
C GLN A 321 -3.01 -5.95 -17.80
N VAL A 322 -1.71 -5.66 -17.75
CA VAL A 322 -0.84 -6.11 -16.64
C VAL A 322 -1.28 -5.50 -15.31
N ILE A 323 -1.59 -4.20 -15.28
CA ILE A 323 -2.14 -3.54 -14.10
C ILE A 323 -3.44 -4.22 -13.65
N GLY A 324 -4.34 -4.57 -14.57
CA GLY A 324 -5.57 -5.30 -14.27
C GLY A 324 -5.31 -6.66 -13.61
N LEU A 325 -4.31 -7.41 -14.08
CA LEU A 325 -3.88 -8.67 -13.48
C LEU A 325 -3.30 -8.44 -12.07
N MET A 326 -2.46 -7.43 -11.87
CA MET A 326 -1.89 -7.07 -10.57
C MET A 326 -2.99 -6.75 -9.56
N VAL A 327 -3.92 -5.85 -9.92
CA VAL A 327 -5.04 -5.43 -9.05
C VAL A 327 -5.95 -6.60 -8.72
N SER A 328 -6.26 -7.48 -9.70
CA SER A 328 -7.07 -8.68 -9.45
C SER A 328 -6.39 -9.71 -8.56
N SER A 329 -5.07 -9.60 -8.36
CA SER A 329 -4.26 -10.49 -7.52
C SER A 329 -4.02 -9.92 -6.11
N ALA A 330 -4.36 -8.66 -5.87
CA ALA A 330 -4.15 -7.94 -4.61
C ALA A 330 -4.67 -8.65 -3.34
N PRO A 331 -5.78 -9.40 -3.38
CA PRO A 331 -6.24 -10.13 -2.20
C PRO A 331 -5.26 -11.17 -1.64
N ALA A 332 -4.33 -11.68 -2.47
CA ALA A 332 -3.37 -12.71 -2.09
C ALA A 332 -1.90 -12.25 -2.13
N VAL A 333 -1.63 -11.00 -2.50
CA VAL A 333 -0.26 -10.46 -2.59
C VAL A 333 -0.12 -9.28 -1.64
N GLU A 334 0.63 -9.49 -0.54
CA GLU A 334 0.64 -8.57 0.60
C GLU A 334 1.06 -7.15 0.22
N LEU A 335 2.12 -6.99 -0.54
CA LEU A 335 2.71 -5.68 -0.88
C LEU A 335 2.32 -5.17 -2.27
N CYS A 336 1.36 -5.80 -2.92
CA CYS A 336 0.99 -5.51 -4.31
C CYS A 336 0.71 -4.03 -4.58
N MET A 337 0.10 -3.35 -3.61
CA MET A 337 -0.34 -1.96 -3.78
C MET A 337 0.84 -0.96 -3.84
N LEU A 338 2.02 -1.32 -3.35
CA LEU A 338 3.23 -0.50 -3.45
C LEU A 338 3.84 -0.54 -4.86
N PHE A 339 3.72 -1.68 -5.55
CA PHE A 339 4.46 -2.00 -6.75
C PHE A 339 3.63 -1.97 -8.05
N TYR A 340 2.47 -1.29 -8.06
CA TYR A 340 1.73 -1.04 -9.30
C TYR A 340 1.41 0.44 -9.53
N ARG A 341 1.49 1.27 -8.48
CA ARG A 341 1.10 2.69 -8.57
C ARG A 341 1.95 3.51 -9.53
N THR A 342 3.22 3.19 -9.66
CA THR A 342 4.11 3.85 -10.64
C THR A 342 3.58 3.61 -12.05
N LEU A 343 3.34 2.34 -12.40
CA LEU A 343 2.77 1.94 -13.70
C LEU A 343 1.40 2.58 -13.96
N GLU A 344 0.53 2.62 -12.94
CA GLU A 344 -0.78 3.26 -13.03
C GLU A 344 -0.68 4.75 -13.37
N ASN A 345 0.21 5.47 -12.70
CA ASN A 345 0.43 6.90 -12.95
C ASN A 345 1.00 7.15 -14.35
N GLU A 346 2.00 6.37 -14.77
CA GLU A 346 2.60 6.47 -16.11
C GLU A 346 1.58 6.17 -17.21
N LYS A 347 0.75 5.14 -17.02
CA LYS A 347 -0.38 4.84 -17.91
C LYS A 347 -1.36 6.01 -18.02
N ILE A 348 -1.72 6.65 -16.89
CA ILE A 348 -2.64 7.79 -16.87
C ILE A 348 -2.05 8.97 -17.62
N ASP A 349 -0.75 9.25 -17.44
CA ASP A 349 -0.06 10.33 -18.13
C ASP A 349 0.01 10.07 -19.63
N ALA A 350 0.43 8.85 -20.02
CA ALA A 350 0.47 8.45 -21.42
C ALA A 350 -0.91 8.52 -22.11
N LEU A 351 -1.99 8.11 -21.42
CA LEU A 351 -3.35 8.26 -21.95
C LEU A 351 -3.76 9.71 -22.16
N LYS A 352 -3.36 10.62 -21.27
CA LYS A 352 -3.63 12.06 -21.44
C LYS A 352 -2.89 12.63 -22.63
N GLU A 353 -1.61 12.31 -22.77
CA GLU A 353 -0.77 12.74 -23.88
C GLU A 353 -1.26 12.24 -25.23
N ASN A 354 -1.80 11.03 -25.27
CA ASN A 354 -2.33 10.38 -26.48
C ASN A 354 -3.87 10.47 -26.61
N HIS A 355 -4.51 11.45 -25.97
CA HIS A 355 -5.96 11.73 -26.11
C HIS A 355 -6.86 10.51 -25.89
N GLY A 356 -6.45 9.57 -25.01
CA GLY A 356 -7.23 8.38 -24.67
C GLY A 356 -7.03 7.17 -25.58
N ASP A 357 -6.07 7.23 -26.53
CA ASP A 357 -5.75 6.10 -27.39
C ASP A 357 -4.96 5.03 -26.62
N PHE A 358 -5.60 3.89 -26.34
CA PHE A 358 -4.97 2.76 -25.68
C PHE A 358 -3.96 1.99 -26.56
N ASP A 359 -4.00 2.16 -27.87
CA ASP A 359 -3.11 1.45 -28.82
C ASP A 359 -1.84 2.27 -29.09
N ALA A 360 -1.76 3.51 -28.60
CA ALA A 360 -0.54 4.31 -28.61
C ALA A 360 0.56 3.64 -27.77
N ARG A 361 1.82 3.86 -28.18
CA ARG A 361 3.00 3.34 -27.49
C ARG A 361 3.45 4.25 -26.39
N MET A 362 4.07 3.69 -25.34
CA MET A 362 4.64 4.42 -24.22
C MET A 362 5.98 3.85 -23.80
N GLU A 363 6.73 4.63 -23.03
CA GLU A 363 7.98 4.19 -22.40
C GLU A 363 7.76 3.97 -20.91
N LEU A 364 8.44 2.98 -20.35
CA LEU A 364 8.42 2.69 -18.92
C LEU A 364 9.67 3.25 -18.24
N SER A 365 9.50 4.02 -17.18
CA SER A 365 10.60 4.53 -16.37
C SER A 365 11.38 3.41 -15.67
N ALA A 366 12.58 3.70 -15.21
CA ALA A 366 13.37 2.77 -14.39
C ALA A 366 12.61 2.35 -13.12
N SER A 367 11.82 3.24 -12.53
CA SER A 367 11.00 2.93 -11.35
C SER A 367 9.87 1.94 -11.69
N ALA A 368 9.18 2.12 -12.83
CA ALA A 368 8.15 1.19 -13.29
C ALA A 368 8.73 -0.20 -13.60
N LYS A 369 9.91 -0.24 -14.22
CA LYS A 369 10.63 -1.50 -14.48
C LYS A 369 11.06 -2.20 -13.19
N SER A 370 11.49 -1.45 -12.18
CA SER A 370 11.80 -2.00 -10.85
C SER A 370 10.56 -2.57 -10.16
N ASP A 371 9.41 -1.88 -10.26
CA ASP A 371 8.14 -2.39 -9.73
C ASP A 371 7.71 -3.68 -10.45
N LEU A 372 7.87 -3.77 -11.78
CA LEU A 372 7.61 -4.99 -12.56
C LEU A 372 8.54 -6.15 -12.15
N GLN A 373 9.83 -5.88 -11.96
CA GLN A 373 10.79 -6.88 -11.51
C GLN A 373 10.40 -7.45 -10.14
N TRP A 374 9.96 -6.60 -9.22
CA TRP A 374 9.45 -7.07 -7.93
C TRP A 374 8.32 -8.10 -8.10
N TRP A 375 7.36 -7.86 -9.01
CA TRP A 375 6.28 -8.83 -9.28
C TRP A 375 6.81 -10.14 -9.85
N VAL A 376 7.76 -10.10 -10.77
CA VAL A 376 8.39 -11.30 -11.37
C VAL A 376 9.04 -12.17 -10.29
N ASP A 377 9.70 -11.53 -9.31
CA ASP A 377 10.47 -12.22 -8.27
C ASP A 377 9.58 -12.75 -7.13
N ASN A 378 8.46 -12.07 -6.82
CA ASN A 378 7.71 -12.34 -5.57
C ASN A 378 6.35 -13.02 -5.78
N VAL A 379 5.69 -12.89 -6.93
CA VAL A 379 4.29 -13.31 -7.10
C VAL A 379 4.03 -14.80 -6.87
N GLN A 380 5.00 -15.67 -7.17
CA GLN A 380 4.84 -17.13 -7.04
C GLN A 380 4.86 -17.61 -5.58
N GLN A 381 5.56 -16.91 -4.72
CA GLN A 381 5.72 -17.26 -3.31
C GLN A 381 4.89 -16.36 -2.39
N SER A 382 4.12 -15.45 -2.98
CA SER A 382 3.35 -14.48 -2.20
C SER A 382 2.20 -15.15 -1.47
N GLU A 383 2.14 -14.86 -0.18
CA GLU A 383 1.08 -15.25 0.74
C GLU A 383 0.64 -14.03 1.53
N LYS A 384 -0.67 -13.89 1.74
CA LYS A 384 -1.21 -12.79 2.54
C LYS A 384 -2.01 -13.34 3.71
N LYS A 385 -1.74 -12.83 4.92
CA LYS A 385 -2.51 -13.16 6.11
C LYS A 385 -3.93 -12.56 6.02
N ILE A 386 -4.93 -13.37 6.36
CA ILE A 386 -6.34 -12.95 6.42
C ILE A 386 -6.53 -11.96 7.56
N SER A 387 -5.99 -12.28 8.73
CA SER A 387 -6.01 -11.40 9.89
C SER A 387 -4.58 -11.08 10.30
N PRO A 388 -4.17 -9.82 10.28
CA PRO A 388 -2.86 -9.46 10.81
C PRO A 388 -2.80 -9.78 12.31
N PRO A 389 -1.64 -10.19 12.83
CA PRO A 389 -1.46 -10.43 14.26
C PRO A 389 -1.72 -9.15 15.06
N ASN A 390 -1.94 -9.28 16.37
CA ASN A 390 -2.01 -8.13 17.26
C ASN A 390 -0.74 -7.26 17.13
N PRO A 391 -0.86 -5.93 17.21
CA PRO A 391 0.32 -5.08 17.11
C PRO A 391 1.24 -5.28 18.30
N ASP A 392 2.55 -5.43 18.03
CA ASP A 392 3.58 -5.44 19.06
C ASP A 392 3.84 -4.05 19.63
N ILE A 393 3.68 -3.03 18.78
CA ILE A 393 3.96 -1.63 19.09
C ILE A 393 2.79 -0.79 18.60
N VAL A 394 2.37 0.13 19.46
CA VAL A 394 1.38 1.16 19.12
C VAL A 394 2.04 2.53 19.26
N MET A 395 1.88 3.37 18.25
CA MET A 395 2.37 4.75 18.26
C MET A 395 1.29 5.71 17.77
N THR A 396 1.27 6.92 18.32
CA THR A 396 0.39 8.00 17.86
C THR A 396 1.19 9.07 17.16
N THR A 397 0.62 9.68 16.15
CA THR A 397 1.24 10.77 15.38
C THR A 397 0.25 11.89 15.12
N ASP A 398 0.78 13.09 15.00
CA ASP A 398 0.02 14.29 14.67
C ASP A 398 0.87 15.27 13.86
N ALA A 399 0.23 16.06 13.00
CA ALA A 399 0.86 17.16 12.30
C ALA A 399 0.03 18.45 12.36
N SER A 400 0.69 19.55 12.65
CA SER A 400 0.17 20.89 12.45
C SER A 400 0.87 21.56 11.27
N LYS A 401 0.47 22.79 10.91
CA LYS A 401 1.22 23.60 9.97
C LYS A 401 2.59 24.07 10.49
N GLN A 402 2.83 23.94 11.80
CA GLN A 402 4.06 24.39 12.44
C GLN A 402 5.09 23.29 12.63
N GLY A 403 4.63 22.05 12.83
CA GLY A 403 5.51 20.92 13.11
C GLY A 403 4.77 19.59 13.20
N TRP A 404 5.48 18.58 13.65
CA TRP A 404 5.02 17.21 13.83
C TRP A 404 5.24 16.74 15.26
N GLY A 405 4.45 15.77 15.69
CA GLY A 405 4.55 15.14 16.98
C GLY A 405 4.29 13.64 16.91
N ALA A 406 4.93 12.89 17.79
CA ALA A 406 4.74 11.44 17.91
C ALA A 406 4.95 10.95 19.33
N VAL A 407 4.24 9.87 19.66
CA VAL A 407 4.34 9.21 20.96
C VAL A 407 4.39 7.70 20.75
N ARG A 408 5.34 7.05 21.41
CA ARG A 408 5.43 5.61 21.53
C ARG A 408 5.68 5.25 22.99
N ASP A 409 4.80 4.49 23.58
CA ASP A 409 4.82 4.17 25.01
C ASP A 409 4.87 5.46 25.85
N HIS A 410 5.95 5.71 26.58
CA HIS A 410 6.19 6.93 27.36
C HIS A 410 7.13 7.93 26.68
N HIS A 411 7.62 7.61 25.48
CA HIS A 411 8.56 8.46 24.76
C HIS A 411 7.81 9.37 23.81
N THR A 412 7.98 10.68 24.01
CA THR A 412 7.43 11.71 23.12
C THR A 412 8.52 12.31 22.28
N THR A 413 8.22 12.66 21.06
CA THR A 413 9.10 13.41 20.18
C THR A 413 8.31 14.27 19.22
N GLY A 414 8.98 15.21 18.59
CA GLY A 414 8.38 16.10 17.60
C GLY A 414 9.38 17.17 17.18
N GLY A 415 9.01 17.97 16.24
CA GLY A 415 9.88 19.02 15.74
C GLY A 415 9.17 19.94 14.75
N ARG A 416 9.81 21.06 14.45
CA ARG A 416 9.31 22.00 13.46
C ARG A 416 9.50 21.46 12.05
N TRP A 417 8.66 21.95 11.15
CA TRP A 417 8.89 21.83 9.71
C TRP A 417 9.94 22.81 9.25
N SER A 418 10.69 22.47 8.20
CA SER A 418 11.42 23.47 7.42
C SER A 418 10.44 24.38 6.70
N PRO A 419 10.84 25.59 6.25
CA PRO A 419 9.97 26.49 5.48
C PRO A 419 9.31 25.82 4.28
N ALA A 420 10.07 25.04 3.50
CA ALA A 420 9.55 24.31 2.34
C ALA A 420 8.60 23.16 2.71
N GLU A 421 8.76 22.55 3.89
CA GLU A 421 7.83 21.53 4.39
C GLU A 421 6.51 22.15 4.85
N ALA A 422 6.54 23.29 5.56
CA ALA A 422 5.35 23.95 6.10
C ALA A 422 4.34 24.40 5.01
N GLU A 423 4.81 24.61 3.78
CA GLU A 423 3.95 24.94 2.64
C GLU A 423 3.14 23.76 2.10
N LYS A 424 3.53 22.51 2.44
CA LYS A 424 2.85 21.31 1.98
C LYS A 424 1.41 21.20 2.49
N HIS A 425 0.59 20.43 1.77
CA HIS A 425 -0.77 20.12 2.19
C HIS A 425 -0.76 19.34 3.51
N ILE A 426 -1.77 19.57 4.38
CA ILE A 426 -1.82 18.91 5.71
C ILE A 426 -1.73 17.39 5.61
N ASN A 427 -2.39 16.76 4.65
CA ASN A 427 -2.31 15.30 4.48
C ASN A 427 -0.90 14.79 4.13
N GLU A 428 -0.07 15.60 3.47
CA GLU A 428 1.34 15.28 3.23
C GLU A 428 2.14 15.41 4.52
N LEU A 429 1.85 16.44 5.33
CA LEU A 429 2.50 16.68 6.61
C LEU A 429 2.18 15.56 7.60
N GLU A 430 0.93 15.11 7.66
CA GLU A 430 0.50 13.98 8.48
C GLU A 430 1.24 12.69 8.14
N LEU A 431 1.29 12.32 6.86
CA LEU A 431 2.08 11.16 6.42
C LEU A 431 3.57 11.33 6.70
N LYS A 432 4.08 12.56 6.60
CA LYS A 432 5.47 12.87 6.90
C LYS A 432 5.77 12.77 8.39
N ALA A 433 4.81 13.15 9.25
CA ALA A 433 4.88 12.93 10.69
C ALA A 433 5.02 11.44 11.03
N VAL A 434 4.25 10.58 10.38
CA VAL A 434 4.40 9.13 10.50
C VAL A 434 5.81 8.68 10.10
N PHE A 435 6.32 9.14 8.96
CA PHE A 435 7.65 8.77 8.51
C PHE A 435 8.73 9.20 9.51
N PHE A 436 8.66 10.42 10.01
CA PHE A 436 9.61 10.94 11.01
C PHE A 436 9.48 10.21 12.36
N ALA A 437 8.26 9.87 12.77
CA ALA A 437 8.03 9.08 13.97
C ALA A 437 8.68 7.69 13.87
N LEU A 438 8.54 7.00 12.75
CA LEU A 438 9.19 5.71 12.51
C LEU A 438 10.71 5.84 12.55
N CYS A 439 11.28 6.83 11.87
CA CYS A 439 12.72 7.08 11.88
C CYS A 439 13.28 7.43 13.27
N SER A 440 12.48 8.11 14.11
CA SER A 440 12.92 8.56 15.44
C SER A 440 12.73 7.51 16.53
N LEU A 441 11.59 6.80 16.50
CA LEU A 441 11.17 5.93 17.60
C LEU A 441 11.28 4.43 17.26
N CYS A 442 11.44 4.08 15.99
CA CYS A 442 11.43 2.69 15.53
C CYS A 442 12.64 2.32 14.65
N ASP A 443 13.71 3.12 14.63
CA ASP A 443 14.87 2.85 13.77
C ASP A 443 15.51 1.49 14.05
N ASN A 444 15.59 1.09 15.31
CA ASN A 444 16.17 -0.19 15.77
C ASN A 444 15.12 -1.31 15.90
N VAL A 445 13.86 -1.08 15.52
CA VAL A 445 12.80 -2.08 15.60
C VAL A 445 12.86 -3.00 14.39
N ARG A 446 12.80 -4.32 14.63
CA ARG A 446 12.83 -5.35 13.57
C ARG A 446 11.80 -6.45 13.85
N ASN A 447 11.24 -7.04 12.80
CA ASN A 447 10.33 -8.20 12.86
C ASN A 447 9.10 -7.92 13.74
N LYS A 448 8.53 -6.71 13.67
CA LYS A 448 7.42 -6.29 14.53
C LYS A 448 6.23 -5.77 13.72
N HIS A 449 5.03 -5.96 14.27
CA HIS A 449 3.84 -5.29 13.81
C HIS A 449 3.69 -3.95 14.55
N ILE A 450 3.77 -2.84 13.81
CA ILE A 450 3.63 -1.48 14.34
C ILE A 450 2.28 -0.92 13.90
N ARG A 451 1.43 -0.58 14.86
CA ARG A 451 0.16 0.11 14.62
C ARG A 451 0.32 1.61 14.84
N ILE A 452 -0.03 2.37 13.83
CA ILE A 452 0.01 3.83 13.84
C ILE A 452 -1.41 4.35 14.04
N LEU A 453 -1.59 5.19 15.04
CA LEU A 453 -2.85 5.87 15.34
C LEU A 453 -2.74 7.34 14.91
N SER A 454 -3.69 7.83 14.14
CA SER A 454 -3.76 9.22 13.67
C SER A 454 -5.23 9.64 13.56
N ASP A 455 -5.52 10.90 13.78
CA ASP A 455 -6.85 11.47 13.56
C ASP A 455 -7.13 11.84 12.11
N ASN A 456 -6.10 11.77 11.26
CA ASN A 456 -6.20 12.02 9.83
C ASN A 456 -6.59 10.74 9.05
N THR A 457 -7.85 10.66 8.62
CA THR A 457 -8.37 9.52 7.87
C THR A 457 -7.62 9.26 6.56
N THR A 458 -7.07 10.29 5.92
CA THR A 458 -6.23 10.14 4.71
C THR A 458 -4.95 9.37 5.05
N THR A 459 -4.28 9.73 6.13
CA THR A 459 -3.08 9.02 6.63
C THR A 459 -3.38 7.55 6.89
N VAL A 460 -4.47 7.27 7.61
CA VAL A 460 -4.93 5.89 7.87
C VAL A 460 -5.13 5.11 6.57
N CYS A 461 -5.86 5.71 5.60
CA CYS A 461 -6.09 5.08 4.31
C CYS A 461 -4.80 4.82 3.52
N TYR A 462 -3.87 5.81 3.47
CA TYR A 462 -2.62 5.67 2.70
C TYR A 462 -1.66 4.65 3.31
N ILE A 463 -1.67 4.45 4.62
CA ILE A 463 -0.87 3.42 5.27
C ILE A 463 -1.48 2.04 5.01
N ASN A 464 -2.77 1.83 5.32
CA ASN A 464 -3.43 0.53 5.19
C ASN A 464 -3.53 0.05 3.72
N ASN A 465 -3.69 0.98 2.77
CA ASN A 465 -3.76 0.67 1.34
C ASN A 465 -2.40 0.84 0.64
N MET A 466 -1.31 1.04 1.40
CA MET A 466 0.06 1.20 0.84
C MET A 466 0.13 2.27 -0.24
N GLY A 467 -0.66 3.33 -0.10
CA GLY A 467 -0.82 4.41 -1.06
C GLY A 467 -2.28 4.72 -1.37
N GLY A 468 -2.52 5.60 -2.33
CA GLY A 468 -3.86 6.02 -2.76
C GLY A 468 -3.87 6.53 -4.19
N SER A 469 -5.07 6.77 -4.74
CA SER A 469 -5.26 7.18 -6.14
C SER A 469 -5.30 8.70 -6.35
N LYS A 470 -5.43 9.51 -5.28
CA LYS A 470 -5.74 10.95 -5.40
C LYS A 470 -4.51 11.87 -5.37
N SER A 471 -3.48 11.55 -4.59
CA SER A 471 -2.31 12.42 -4.42
C SER A 471 -1.01 11.67 -4.68
N ARG A 472 -0.27 12.10 -5.71
CA ARG A 472 1.07 11.56 -6.02
C ARG A 472 2.08 11.87 -4.91
N ALA A 473 2.01 13.06 -4.31
CA ALA A 473 2.89 13.45 -3.21
C ALA A 473 2.69 12.53 -1.99
N CYS A 474 1.43 12.26 -1.59
CA CYS A 474 1.14 11.31 -0.55
C CYS A 474 1.61 9.88 -0.88
N ASN A 475 1.52 9.46 -2.14
CA ASN A 475 2.02 8.15 -2.57
C ASN A 475 3.54 8.02 -2.40
N ILE A 476 4.30 9.06 -2.74
CA ILE A 476 5.76 9.08 -2.56
C ILE A 476 6.12 8.90 -1.08
N ILE A 477 5.40 9.59 -0.19
CA ILE A 477 5.63 9.48 1.26
C ILE A 477 5.22 8.08 1.77
N ALA A 478 4.05 7.58 1.36
CA ALA A 478 3.61 6.24 1.72
C ALA A 478 4.60 5.15 1.27
N LYS A 479 5.16 5.27 0.04
CA LYS A 479 6.21 4.35 -0.45
C LYS A 479 7.46 4.39 0.46
N LYS A 480 7.90 5.57 0.90
CA LYS A 480 9.03 5.72 1.84
C LYS A 480 8.73 5.09 3.20
N ILE A 481 7.53 5.27 3.72
CA ILE A 481 7.08 4.67 4.99
C ILE A 481 7.18 3.14 4.90
N TRP A 482 6.64 2.56 3.84
CA TRP A 482 6.65 1.11 3.66
C TRP A 482 8.05 0.57 3.34
N GLN A 483 8.87 1.28 2.56
CA GLN A 483 10.27 0.91 2.33
C GLN A 483 11.05 0.84 3.65
N PHE A 484 10.91 1.87 4.51
CA PHE A 484 11.51 1.86 5.85
C PHE A 484 11.09 0.63 6.68
N ALA A 485 9.80 0.27 6.62
CA ALA A 485 9.29 -0.90 7.33
C ALA A 485 9.84 -2.22 6.75
N LEU A 486 9.86 -2.36 5.41
CA LEU A 486 10.34 -3.55 4.72
C LEU A 486 11.82 -3.84 4.97
N GLU A 487 12.68 -2.81 4.93
CA GLU A 487 14.11 -2.93 5.25
C GLU A 487 14.36 -3.50 6.66
N ARG A 488 13.35 -3.41 7.53
CA ARG A 488 13.40 -3.85 8.93
C ARG A 488 12.54 -5.08 9.21
N ASN A 489 11.93 -5.65 8.16
CA ASN A 489 10.95 -6.73 8.24
C ASN A 489 9.80 -6.42 9.23
N ASN A 490 9.36 -5.16 9.25
CA ASN A 490 8.21 -4.72 10.05
C ASN A 490 6.95 -4.67 9.20
N PHE A 491 5.83 -5.05 9.79
CA PHE A 491 4.50 -4.84 9.22
C PHE A 491 3.86 -3.58 9.80
N LEU A 492 3.15 -2.81 8.97
CA LEU A 492 2.46 -1.60 9.39
C LEU A 492 0.95 -1.76 9.26
N SER A 493 0.24 -1.28 10.27
CA SER A 493 -1.20 -1.02 10.18
C SER A 493 -1.52 0.35 10.75
N SER A 494 -2.65 0.91 10.39
CA SER A 494 -3.10 2.19 10.95
C SER A 494 -4.58 2.15 11.33
N ALA A 495 -4.92 2.86 12.40
CA ALA A 495 -6.30 3.03 12.84
C ALA A 495 -6.57 4.50 13.18
N HIS A 496 -7.83 4.89 13.01
CA HIS A 496 -8.25 6.24 13.37
C HIS A 496 -8.35 6.39 14.89
N LEU A 497 -7.75 7.46 15.41
CA LEU A 497 -7.86 7.88 16.81
C LEU A 497 -8.49 9.28 16.83
N PRO A 498 -9.62 9.49 17.54
CA PRO A 498 -10.20 10.82 17.65
C PRO A 498 -9.19 11.84 18.20
N GLY A 499 -9.14 13.05 17.63
CA GLY A 499 -8.18 14.09 18.02
C GLY A 499 -8.21 14.43 19.54
N THR A 500 -9.37 14.32 20.18
CA THR A 500 -9.51 14.46 21.65
C THR A 500 -8.72 13.43 22.45
N GLN A 501 -8.36 12.31 21.87
CA GLN A 501 -7.54 11.26 22.49
C GLN A 501 -6.07 11.31 22.06
N ASN A 502 -5.73 12.13 21.03
CA ASN A 502 -4.37 12.29 20.51
C ASN A 502 -3.61 13.49 21.14
N MET A 503 -3.95 13.87 22.35
CA MET A 503 -3.48 15.12 22.98
C MET A 503 -1.96 15.26 23.09
N LEU A 504 -1.23 14.17 23.34
CA LEU A 504 0.23 14.23 23.50
C LEU A 504 0.92 14.47 22.16
N ALA A 505 0.54 13.79 21.10
CA ALA A 505 1.13 14.00 19.77
C ALA A 505 0.71 15.39 19.22
N ASP A 506 -0.53 15.83 19.41
CA ASP A 506 -0.98 17.18 19.05
C ASP A 506 -0.16 18.25 19.77
N ARG A 507 0.09 18.09 21.08
CA ARG A 507 0.96 18.99 21.83
C ARG A 507 2.37 19.07 21.23
N GLU A 508 3.00 17.92 20.96
CA GLU A 508 4.35 17.86 20.39
C GLU A 508 4.41 18.43 18.95
N SER A 509 3.29 18.45 18.21
CA SER A 509 3.19 19.08 16.90
C SER A 509 3.06 20.60 16.93
N ARG A 510 2.76 21.21 18.12
CA ARG A 510 2.48 22.64 18.29
C ARG A 510 3.40 23.37 19.26
N VAL A 511 3.95 22.66 20.25
CA VAL A 511 4.76 23.27 21.32
C VAL A 511 6.24 22.95 21.11
N PHE A 512 7.05 23.96 20.83
CA PHE A 512 8.47 23.81 20.51
C PHE A 512 9.38 24.62 21.41
N ASN A 513 10.54 24.09 21.72
CA ASN A 513 11.59 24.81 22.43
C ASN A 513 12.60 25.43 21.46
N ASP A 514 12.25 26.56 20.85
CA ASP A 514 13.10 27.25 19.87
C ASP A 514 14.43 27.78 20.46
N ARG A 515 14.57 27.78 21.80
CA ARG A 515 15.79 28.29 22.46
C ARG A 515 17.03 27.45 22.21
N THR A 516 16.84 26.20 21.82
CA THR A 516 17.93 25.25 21.55
C THR A 516 18.19 25.03 20.06
N GLU A 517 17.42 25.68 19.19
CA GLU A 517 17.43 25.45 17.74
C GLU A 517 18.28 26.47 16.94
N TRP A 518 19.13 27.23 17.63
CA TRP A 518 20.00 28.21 16.95
C TRP A 518 21.05 27.51 16.09
N MET A 519 21.17 27.94 14.85
CA MET A 519 22.13 27.44 13.87
C MET A 519 23.18 28.52 13.56
N LEU A 520 24.46 28.17 13.58
CA LEU A 520 25.54 29.05 13.10
C LEU A 520 25.42 29.23 11.58
N HIS A 521 25.71 30.45 11.10
CA HIS A 521 25.67 30.74 9.67
C HIS A 521 26.61 29.80 8.89
N GLN A 522 26.14 29.27 7.77
CA GLN A 522 26.83 28.24 6.97
C GLN A 522 28.25 28.66 6.55
N ASP A 523 28.45 29.90 6.10
CA ASP A 523 29.78 30.41 5.69
C ASP A 523 30.78 30.40 6.85
N ILE A 524 30.31 30.68 8.06
CA ILE A 524 31.18 30.68 9.26
C ILE A 524 31.54 29.25 9.61
N PHE A 525 30.58 28.32 9.57
CA PHE A 525 30.84 26.90 9.76
C PHE A 525 31.84 26.35 8.73
N GLN A 526 31.66 26.70 7.45
CA GLN A 526 32.57 26.28 6.38
C GLN A 526 33.99 26.79 6.61
N LYS A 527 34.18 28.05 7.02
CA LYS A 527 35.52 28.59 7.38
C LYS A 527 36.13 27.83 8.53
N LEU A 528 35.36 27.50 9.56
CA LEU A 528 35.85 26.68 10.68
C LEU A 528 36.23 25.26 10.24
N SER A 529 35.45 24.67 9.36
CA SER A 529 35.68 23.35 8.78
C SER A 529 36.96 23.33 7.91
N LEU A 530 37.23 24.39 7.17
CA LEU A 530 38.46 24.54 6.40
C LEU A 530 39.69 24.74 7.32
N LEU A 531 39.50 25.42 8.44
CA LEU A 531 40.59 25.72 9.38
C LEU A 531 40.97 24.55 10.27
N TRP A 532 39.95 23.80 10.78
CA TRP A 532 40.13 22.78 11.82
C TRP A 532 39.42 21.45 11.55
N GLY A 533 38.69 21.33 10.44
CA GLY A 533 38.00 20.11 10.05
C GLY A 533 38.84 19.12 9.26
N PRO A 534 38.24 18.09 8.68
CA PRO A 534 36.78 17.89 8.66
C PRO A 534 36.21 17.45 9.99
N PHE A 535 35.02 17.92 10.35
CA PHE A 535 34.28 17.43 11.50
C PHE A 535 33.41 16.24 11.09
N GLU A 536 33.38 15.19 11.91
CA GLU A 536 32.65 13.96 11.60
C GLU A 536 31.31 13.85 12.31
N ILE A 537 31.09 14.62 13.38
CA ILE A 537 29.85 14.57 14.17
C ILE A 537 29.49 15.95 14.72
N ASP A 538 28.18 16.28 14.67
CA ASP A 538 27.62 17.44 15.36
C ASP A 538 26.92 16.94 16.63
N LEU A 539 27.43 17.31 17.79
CA LEU A 539 27.04 16.77 19.09
C LEU A 539 25.77 17.39 19.68
N PHE A 540 25.35 18.56 19.18
CA PHE A 540 24.21 19.29 19.73
C PHE A 540 23.34 19.86 18.62
N ALA A 541 22.71 18.97 17.88
CA ALA A 541 21.93 19.35 16.71
C ALA A 541 20.54 18.70 16.69
N SER A 542 19.71 19.21 15.81
CA SER A 542 18.45 18.63 15.38
C SER A 542 18.46 18.46 13.86
N ARG A 543 17.47 17.81 13.31
CA ARG A 543 17.30 17.66 11.87
C ARG A 543 17.44 18.98 11.09
N LEU A 544 17.00 20.08 11.68
CA LEU A 544 16.96 21.37 10.99
C LEU A 544 18.21 22.23 11.15
N ASN A 545 18.93 22.12 12.28
CA ASN A 545 20.06 23.00 12.58
C ASN A 545 21.44 22.30 12.49
N LYS A 546 21.48 21.04 12.13
CA LYS A 546 22.73 20.28 12.01
C LYS A 546 23.69 20.87 10.96
N GLN A 547 24.96 20.94 11.28
CA GLN A 547 26.03 21.38 10.40
C GLN A 547 26.78 20.21 9.75
N VAL A 548 26.77 19.03 10.37
CA VAL A 548 27.37 17.78 9.88
C VAL A 548 26.27 16.75 9.62
N CYS A 549 26.47 15.87 8.65
CA CYS A 549 25.47 14.84 8.32
C CYS A 549 25.19 13.90 9.49
N THR A 550 26.25 13.47 10.20
CA THR A 550 26.15 12.68 11.44
C THR A 550 25.93 13.62 12.61
N TYR A 551 24.87 13.43 13.39
CA TYR A 551 24.57 14.32 14.49
C TYR A 551 23.86 13.59 15.65
N VAL A 552 23.95 14.21 16.83
CA VAL A 552 23.29 13.76 18.05
C VAL A 552 22.28 14.80 18.49
N SER A 553 21.06 14.36 18.80
CA SER A 553 19.99 15.22 19.24
C SER A 553 19.66 15.04 20.73
N TRP A 554 19.01 16.00 21.33
CA TRP A 554 18.64 15.95 22.75
C TRP A 554 17.37 15.10 23.01
N LYS A 555 16.58 14.81 21.98
CA LYS A 555 15.41 13.92 21.97
C LYS A 555 15.42 13.09 20.67
N PRO A 556 14.67 11.99 20.59
CA PRO A 556 14.58 11.23 19.35
C PRO A 556 14.23 12.12 18.15
N ASP A 557 15.06 12.08 17.10
CA ASP A 557 14.93 12.97 15.93
C ASP A 557 15.25 12.18 14.64
N PRO A 558 14.56 12.46 13.51
CA PRO A 558 14.73 11.69 12.29
C PRO A 558 16.18 11.79 11.74
N GLY A 559 16.88 10.66 11.74
CA GLY A 559 18.25 10.58 11.22
C GLY A 559 19.35 10.98 12.23
N ALA A 560 19.01 11.24 13.50
CA ALA A 560 20.02 11.38 14.55
C ALA A 560 20.71 10.04 14.82
N THR A 561 22.01 10.06 14.97
CA THR A 561 22.81 8.84 15.26
C THR A 561 22.62 8.36 16.68
N ALA A 562 22.36 9.28 17.61
CA ALA A 562 22.09 8.99 19.01
C ALA A 562 21.22 10.07 19.64
N VAL A 563 20.66 9.75 20.80
CA VAL A 563 19.92 10.68 21.66
C VAL A 563 20.75 10.95 22.90
N ASP A 564 20.85 12.23 23.28
CA ASP A 564 21.71 12.78 24.34
C ASP A 564 23.22 12.58 24.07
N ALA A 565 23.90 13.67 23.71
CA ALA A 565 25.33 13.68 23.43
C ALA A 565 26.18 13.10 24.57
N PHE A 566 25.70 13.21 25.81
CA PHE A 566 26.43 12.70 27.00
C PHE A 566 26.30 11.18 27.16
N SER A 567 25.44 10.52 26.41
CA SER A 567 25.28 9.06 26.44
C SER A 567 26.29 8.31 25.56
N ILE A 568 26.98 9.02 24.66
CA ILE A 568 27.98 8.43 23.73
C ILE A 568 29.40 8.81 24.12
N LEU A 569 30.38 8.08 23.60
CA LEU A 569 31.81 8.43 23.70
C LEU A 569 32.17 9.42 22.59
N TRP A 570 32.98 10.44 22.95
CA TRP A 570 33.42 11.50 22.03
C TRP A 570 34.87 11.30 21.51
N ASP A 571 35.54 10.26 21.93
CA ASP A 571 36.96 10.00 21.67
C ASP A 571 37.33 9.59 20.25
N ARG A 572 36.31 9.17 19.47
CA ARG A 572 36.54 8.48 18.19
C ARG A 572 36.58 9.37 16.96
N LYS A 573 36.08 10.60 17.06
CA LYS A 573 35.85 11.45 15.89
C LYS A 573 36.04 12.93 16.22
N PRO A 574 36.66 13.73 15.33
CA PRO A 574 36.68 15.17 15.48
C PRO A 574 35.25 15.72 15.51
N PHE A 575 34.85 16.32 16.63
CA PHE A 575 33.52 16.81 16.82
C PHE A 575 33.37 18.31 16.52
N TYR A 576 32.16 18.71 16.12
CA TYR A 576 31.64 20.04 16.21
C TYR A 576 30.56 20.09 17.29
N ALA A 577 30.59 21.11 18.16
CA ALA A 577 29.64 21.26 19.24
C ALA A 577 29.21 22.72 19.42
N PHE A 578 27.89 22.98 19.32
CA PHE A 578 27.29 24.25 19.71
C PHE A 578 26.24 23.99 20.79
N PRO A 579 26.69 23.70 22.02
CA PRO A 579 25.80 23.32 23.11
C PRO A 579 24.99 24.50 23.65
N PRO A 580 23.81 24.27 24.25
CA PRO A 580 23.18 25.26 25.14
C PRO A 580 24.19 25.76 26.17
N PHE A 581 24.21 27.06 26.42
CA PHE A 581 25.28 27.68 27.25
C PHE A 581 25.33 27.13 28.68
N SER A 582 24.20 26.67 29.23
CA SER A 582 24.13 26.00 30.53
C SER A 582 24.87 24.65 30.57
N LEU A 583 25.13 24.02 29.43
CA LEU A 583 25.79 22.70 29.35
C LEU A 583 27.30 22.77 29.11
N ILE A 584 27.86 23.96 28.89
CA ILE A 584 29.28 24.13 28.54
C ILE A 584 30.20 23.44 29.58
N HIS A 585 29.97 23.61 30.88
CA HIS A 585 30.71 22.93 31.93
C HIS A 585 30.72 21.40 31.79
N ARG A 586 29.55 20.84 31.54
CA ARG A 586 29.37 19.40 31.35
C ARG A 586 30.08 18.91 30.09
N CYS A 587 30.08 19.71 29.02
CA CYS A 587 30.84 19.42 27.79
C CYS A 587 32.34 19.37 28.08
N LEU A 588 32.88 20.35 28.79
CA LEU A 588 34.33 20.35 29.10
C LEU A 588 34.73 19.16 29.98
N GLN A 589 33.93 18.77 30.95
CA GLN A 589 34.13 17.55 31.74
C GLN A 589 34.14 16.30 30.85
N LYS A 590 33.17 16.19 29.93
CA LYS A 590 33.07 15.06 29.00
C LYS A 590 34.28 15.00 28.04
N ILE A 591 34.71 16.14 27.51
CA ILE A 591 35.91 16.23 26.65
C ILE A 591 37.16 15.71 27.41
N ILE A 592 37.30 16.04 28.68
CA ILE A 592 38.41 15.54 29.50
C ILE A 592 38.31 14.04 29.75
N ALA A 593 37.12 13.58 30.18
CA ALA A 593 36.86 12.18 30.50
C ALA A 593 37.08 11.27 29.30
N ASP A 594 36.61 11.66 28.14
CA ASP A 594 36.71 10.86 26.91
C ASP A 594 38.02 11.13 26.14
N LYS A 595 38.90 12.06 26.59
CA LYS A 595 40.08 12.52 25.87
C LYS A 595 39.80 12.99 24.44
N ALA A 596 38.61 13.57 24.25
CA ALA A 596 38.05 13.96 22.96
C ALA A 596 38.72 15.22 22.41
N GLU A 597 38.62 15.43 21.10
CA GLU A 597 39.18 16.57 20.39
C GLU A 597 38.16 17.11 19.38
N GLY A 598 37.98 18.43 19.33
CA GLY A 598 37.02 19.06 18.40
C GLY A 598 36.80 20.53 18.68
N VAL A 599 35.83 21.08 17.97
CA VAL A 599 35.46 22.52 18.09
C VAL A 599 34.24 22.69 18.94
N ILE A 600 34.33 23.61 19.89
CA ILE A 600 33.19 24.05 20.68
C ILE A 600 32.95 25.56 20.44
N ILE A 601 31.70 25.91 20.16
CA ILE A 601 31.26 27.30 20.02
C ILE A 601 30.65 27.76 21.33
N VAL A 602 31.19 28.85 21.89
CA VAL A 602 30.79 29.37 23.20
C VAL A 602 30.74 30.88 23.20
N PRO A 603 29.98 31.51 24.11
CA PRO A 603 30.05 32.95 24.32
C PRO A 603 31.36 33.32 25.04
N MET A 604 31.92 34.46 24.66
CA MET A 604 33.10 35.05 25.30
C MET A 604 32.67 35.75 26.60
N TRP A 605 32.51 34.97 27.66
CA TRP A 605 32.12 35.45 28.98
C TRP A 605 33.15 35.13 30.05
N PRO A 606 34.19 35.97 30.21
CA PRO A 606 35.28 35.71 31.19
C PRO A 606 34.82 35.60 32.63
N THR A 607 33.67 36.16 32.99
CA THR A 607 33.06 36.08 34.33
C THR A 607 32.45 34.70 34.63
N GLN A 608 32.32 33.82 33.65
CA GLN A 608 31.75 32.50 33.83
C GLN A 608 32.79 31.50 34.35
N THR A 609 32.37 30.62 35.22
CA THR A 609 33.25 29.66 35.89
C THR A 609 33.85 28.61 34.97
N TYR A 610 33.27 28.34 33.79
CA TYR A 610 33.81 27.43 32.79
C TYR A 610 35.02 28.03 32.04
N TYR A 611 35.16 29.37 32.03
CA TYR A 611 36.05 30.10 31.15
C TYR A 611 37.52 29.73 31.36
N PRO A 612 38.08 29.72 32.60
CA PRO A 612 39.48 29.32 32.86
C PRO A 612 39.78 27.88 32.44
N ARG A 613 38.81 26.97 32.64
CA ARG A 613 38.95 25.58 32.22
C ARG A 613 39.00 25.46 30.70
N LEU A 614 38.10 26.14 30.00
CA LEU A 614 38.06 26.18 28.54
C LEU A 614 39.39 26.66 27.96
N MET A 615 39.94 27.78 28.51
CA MET A 615 41.20 28.34 28.04
C MET A 615 42.37 27.37 28.28
N SER A 616 42.37 26.62 29.38
CA SER A 616 43.39 25.60 29.66
C SER A 616 43.35 24.38 28.74
N MET A 617 42.24 24.17 28.03
CA MET A 617 42.02 23.01 27.13
C MET A 617 42.28 23.33 25.67
N LEU A 618 42.64 24.57 25.34
CA LEU A 618 42.96 25.00 23.97
C LEU A 618 44.19 24.28 23.42
N ILE A 619 44.12 23.95 22.13
CA ILE A 619 45.25 23.40 21.37
C ILE A 619 45.60 24.26 20.14
N GLN A 620 44.79 25.29 19.89
CA GLN A 620 45.08 26.37 18.93
C GLN A 620 44.48 27.68 19.44
N MET A 621 44.87 28.81 18.82
CA MET A 621 44.31 30.13 19.11
C MET A 621 42.81 30.17 18.86
N PRO A 622 42.00 30.61 19.83
CA PRO A 622 40.54 30.73 19.63
C PRO A 622 40.21 31.80 18.60
N ARG A 623 39.12 31.59 17.85
CA ARG A 623 38.64 32.52 16.81
C ARG A 623 37.41 33.27 17.28
N LEU A 624 37.46 34.59 17.26
CA LEU A 624 36.32 35.44 17.50
C LEU A 624 35.40 35.40 16.26
N LEU A 625 34.14 35.09 16.46
CA LEU A 625 33.16 35.09 15.38
C LEU A 625 32.64 36.52 15.10
N PRO A 626 32.36 36.89 13.84
CA PRO A 626 31.95 38.23 13.53
C PRO A 626 30.59 38.60 14.18
N ARG A 627 30.47 39.81 14.72
CA ARG A 627 29.20 40.31 15.24
C ARG A 627 28.28 40.75 14.08
N LYS A 628 27.55 39.83 13.52
CA LYS A 628 26.59 40.06 12.45
C LYS A 628 25.21 39.62 12.87
N GLU A 629 24.20 40.32 12.41
CA GLU A 629 22.80 39.99 12.72
C GLU A 629 22.41 38.55 12.33
N ASN A 630 22.98 38.07 11.22
CA ASN A 630 22.71 36.76 10.69
C ASN A 630 23.69 35.67 11.15
N LEU A 631 24.55 35.94 12.15
CA LEU A 631 25.48 34.95 12.67
C LEU A 631 24.77 33.69 13.20
N LEU A 632 23.68 33.89 13.94
CA LEU A 632 22.82 32.82 14.43
C LEU A 632 21.41 33.01 13.87
N ARG A 633 20.84 31.93 13.34
CA ARG A 633 19.49 31.93 12.77
C ARG A 633 18.68 30.74 13.29
N LEU A 634 17.38 30.90 13.37
CA LEU A 634 16.45 29.80 13.55
C LEU A 634 16.10 29.21 12.16
N PRO A 635 16.35 27.92 11.91
CA PRO A 635 16.20 27.33 10.57
C PRO A 635 14.79 27.44 9.99
N HIS A 636 13.77 27.38 10.87
CA HIS A 636 12.35 27.39 10.47
C HIS A 636 11.80 28.80 10.18
N SER A 637 12.43 29.86 10.66
CA SER A 637 11.88 31.23 10.53
C SER A 637 12.92 32.26 10.09
N GLN A 638 14.18 31.90 9.96
CA GLN A 638 15.29 32.80 9.61
C GLN A 638 15.44 34.01 10.58
N LYS A 639 14.82 33.96 11.76
CA LYS A 639 14.95 35.01 12.76
C LYS A 639 16.36 35.06 13.32
N SER A 640 16.88 36.30 13.54
CA SER A 640 18.17 36.53 14.16
C SER A 640 18.12 36.41 15.67
N HIS A 641 19.23 36.02 16.29
CA HIS A 641 19.30 35.88 17.75
C HIS A 641 19.08 37.22 18.47
N PRO A 642 18.21 37.32 19.47
CA PRO A 642 17.87 38.60 20.13
C PRO A 642 19.08 39.34 20.72
N LEU A 643 20.09 38.60 21.18
CA LEU A 643 21.29 39.17 21.79
C LEU A 643 22.43 39.42 20.82
N TRP A 644 22.23 39.36 19.49
CA TRP A 644 23.30 39.45 18.51
C TRP A 644 24.20 40.72 18.65
N LYS A 645 23.62 41.85 19.06
CA LYS A 645 24.39 43.09 19.30
C LYS A 645 25.29 43.03 20.55
N LYS A 646 24.91 42.25 21.55
CA LYS A 646 25.55 42.20 22.88
C LYS A 646 26.42 40.96 23.08
N MET A 647 26.20 39.92 22.28
CA MET A 647 26.90 38.63 22.45
C MET A 647 28.08 38.49 21.48
N GLN A 648 29.25 38.25 22.00
CA GLN A 648 30.42 37.84 21.24
C GLN A 648 30.59 36.33 21.39
N LEU A 649 30.52 35.62 20.26
CA LEU A 649 30.82 34.17 20.22
C LEU A 649 32.29 33.97 19.82
N MET A 650 32.85 32.88 20.30
CA MET A 650 34.15 32.38 19.90
C MET A 650 34.12 30.89 19.58
N ALA A 651 34.89 30.47 18.61
CA ALA A 651 35.16 29.07 18.31
C ALA A 651 36.49 28.64 18.95
N CYS A 652 36.49 27.56 19.69
CA CYS A 652 37.62 27.03 20.40
C CYS A 652 37.94 25.60 19.95
N LEU A 653 39.12 25.36 19.41
CA LEU A 653 39.62 24.02 19.19
C LEU A 653 40.21 23.50 20.50
N VAL A 654 39.62 22.46 21.06
CA VAL A 654 39.93 21.94 22.40
C VAL A 654 40.27 20.45 22.34
N SER A 655 41.08 20.01 23.30
CA SER A 655 41.42 18.61 23.45
C SER A 655 41.39 18.21 24.93
N GLY A 656 40.90 16.98 25.22
CA GLY A 656 40.99 16.35 26.54
C GLY A 656 42.38 15.77 26.83
N ILE A 657 43.29 15.80 25.86
CA ILE A 657 44.64 15.22 25.96
C ILE A 657 45.63 16.28 26.49
N VAL A 658 46.11 16.08 27.73
CA VAL A 658 46.92 17.06 28.44
C VAL A 658 48.27 17.38 27.74
N SER A 659 48.89 16.42 27.04
CA SER A 659 50.12 16.67 26.27
C SER A 659 49.95 17.72 25.18
N LYS A 660 48.84 17.67 24.41
CA LYS A 660 48.51 18.64 23.37
C LYS A 660 48.23 20.04 23.93
N GLN A 661 47.55 20.10 25.08
CA GLN A 661 47.31 21.35 25.79
C GLN A 661 48.62 22.02 26.23
N LYS A 662 49.52 21.24 26.85
CA LYS A 662 50.85 21.72 27.29
C LYS A 662 51.72 22.14 26.09
N GLU A 663 51.71 21.43 25.00
CA GLU A 663 52.44 21.80 23.79
C GLU A 663 51.98 23.15 23.24
N PHE A 664 50.67 23.39 23.20
CA PHE A 664 50.12 24.70 22.78
C PHE A 664 50.52 25.81 23.75
N GLN A 665 50.44 25.58 25.09
CA GLN A 665 50.77 26.54 26.10
C GLN A 665 52.27 26.90 26.02
N LYS A 666 53.18 25.93 25.86
CA LYS A 666 54.63 26.16 25.71
C LYS A 666 54.97 27.07 24.52
N LYS A 667 54.28 26.85 23.36
CA LYS A 667 54.47 27.71 22.20
C LYS A 667 54.06 29.17 22.46
N GLN A 668 53.11 29.41 23.34
CA GLN A 668 52.71 30.75 23.73
C GLN A 668 53.69 31.38 24.72
N GLU A 669 54.17 30.66 25.71
CA GLU A 669 55.19 31.10 26.65
C GLU A 669 56.45 31.53 25.92
N GLU A 670 56.95 30.75 24.97
CA GLU A 670 58.11 31.06 24.13
C GLU A 670 57.89 32.32 23.30
N SER A 671 56.69 32.56 22.76
CA SER A 671 56.40 33.80 22.01
C SER A 671 56.34 35.06 22.88
N CYS A 672 56.00 34.93 24.17
CA CYS A 672 55.96 36.03 25.14
C CYS A 672 57.29 36.34 25.78
N CYS A 673 58.16 35.34 25.96
CA CYS A 673 59.46 35.46 26.57
C CYS A 673 60.58 36.13 25.71
N SER A 674 60.31 36.33 24.41
CA SER A 674 61.25 36.94 23.45
C SER A 674 61.46 38.46 23.64
N HIS A 675 60.74 39.11 24.54
CA HIS A 675 60.85 40.54 24.82
C HIS A 675 60.98 40.75 26.34
N GLY A 676 62.19 40.63 26.84
CA GLY A 676 62.70 40.75 28.20
C GLY A 676 62.15 41.77 29.18
N GLU A 677 60.83 41.93 29.36
CA GLU A 677 60.22 42.81 30.32
C GLU A 677 59.33 42.10 31.31
N ASN A 678 59.41 42.48 32.59
CA ASN A 678 58.61 41.97 33.71
C ASN A 678 57.15 42.26 33.52
N LEU A 679 56.31 41.23 33.27
CA LEU A 679 54.98 41.21 32.80
C LEU A 679 53.80 41.29 33.79
N PRO A 680 53.83 41.59 35.10
CA PRO A 680 52.59 41.59 35.87
C PRO A 680 51.72 42.84 35.75
N GLY A 681 52.28 44.00 35.48
CA GLY A 681 51.49 45.24 35.47
C GLY A 681 50.95 45.70 34.12
N THR A 682 51.73 45.52 33.07
CA THR A 682 51.38 45.97 31.72
C THR A 682 50.34 45.01 30.99
N SER A 683 50.37 43.72 31.32
CA SER A 683 49.41 42.76 30.75
C SER A 683 48.01 42.96 31.25
N MET A 684 47.79 43.31 32.51
CA MET A 684 46.47 43.62 33.07
C MET A 684 45.87 44.87 32.45
N ALA A 685 46.67 45.91 32.19
CA ALA A 685 46.20 47.13 31.56
C ALA A 685 45.91 46.96 30.05
N SER A 686 46.67 46.14 29.31
CA SER A 686 46.34 45.84 27.90
C SER A 686 45.17 44.90 27.72
N ILE A 687 44.93 43.95 28.64
CA ILE A 687 43.76 43.10 28.67
C ILE A 687 42.49 43.93 28.89
N SER A 688 42.55 44.93 29.77
CA SER A 688 41.39 45.81 30.04
C SER A 688 41.09 46.76 28.86
N LYS A 689 42.06 47.10 28.03
CA LYS A 689 41.90 48.04 26.88
C LYS A 689 41.48 47.39 25.56
N SER A 690 41.94 46.18 25.25
CA SER A 690 41.68 45.55 23.96
C SER A 690 40.60 44.49 23.98
N GLY A 691 40.30 43.89 25.16
CA GLY A 691 39.32 42.81 25.31
C GLY A 691 39.64 41.49 24.57
N ASN A 692 40.73 41.44 23.82
CA ASN A 692 41.08 40.35 22.92
C ASN A 692 42.22 39.45 23.44
N ASN A 693 42.72 39.71 24.64
CA ASN A 693 43.87 38.97 25.24
C ASN A 693 43.44 38.39 26.60
N PHE A 694 43.91 37.20 26.92
CA PHE A 694 43.68 36.55 28.20
C PHE A 694 44.98 35.97 28.75
N VAL A 695 45.10 35.98 30.07
CA VAL A 695 46.21 35.31 30.77
C VAL A 695 45.68 34.05 31.47
N VAL A 696 46.23 32.91 31.15
CA VAL A 696 45.88 31.62 31.78
C VAL A 696 47.17 31.04 32.36
N LYS A 697 47.27 30.94 33.67
CA LYS A 697 48.47 30.42 34.37
C LYS A 697 49.77 31.08 33.91
N GLY A 698 49.78 32.41 33.74
CA GLY A 698 50.94 33.16 33.28
C GLY A 698 51.12 33.24 31.75
N THR A 699 50.36 32.53 30.97
CA THR A 699 50.47 32.51 29.50
C THR A 699 49.47 33.46 28.86
N LEU A 700 49.90 34.33 27.94
CA LEU A 700 49.07 35.26 27.21
C LEU A 700 48.49 34.60 25.96
N ILE A 701 47.14 34.49 25.92
CA ILE A 701 46.42 33.95 24.78
C ILE A 701 45.82 35.10 23.99
N HIS A 702 46.20 35.23 22.72
CA HIS A 702 45.65 36.19 21.79
C HIS A 702 44.41 35.61 21.05
N MET A 703 43.38 36.43 20.88
CA MET A 703 42.21 36.07 20.08
C MET A 703 42.29 36.74 18.73
N THR A 704 42.04 35.98 17.68
CA THR A 704 42.00 36.49 16.31
C THR A 704 40.61 36.39 15.74
N TYR A 705 40.23 37.32 14.85
CA TYR A 705 38.96 37.20 14.14
C TYR A 705 39.04 36.12 13.07
N LEU A 706 37.89 35.48 12.85
CA LEU A 706 37.72 34.44 11.83
C LEU A 706 37.55 35.07 10.44
#